data_d1dd33bf47be13a0ccb2382cc4d6ef71
#
_entry.id   d1dd33bf47be13a0ccb2382cc4d6ef71
#
_cell.length_a   1.000
_cell.length_b   1.000
_cell.length_c   1.000
_cell.angle_alpha   90.00
_cell.angle_beta   90.00
_cell.angle_gamma   90.00
#
_symmetry.space_group_name_H-M   'P 1'
#
loop_
_entity.id
_entity.type
_entity.pdbx_description
1 polymer ?
#
loop_
_entity_poly.entity_id
_entity_poly.type
_entity_poly.pdbx_seq_one_letter_code
_entity_poly.pdbx_strand_id
1 'polypeptide(L)'
;MEALAHGGCRMMILNESTENKHYSQGQMMEKTNLKGSYVERDVSWMYFNQRILQEAEKADVPVLERMSFLGIYSNNLDEFFRVRMASLNRIAQSKDKNLKRDREHAKKTIKEINRLNSCYNKEFEQAVGNVTQELDNRGIRIVRENELNEEQQQFIRQLYIDKLNGNTNPVWLSEVKEISGSGDDGIFLAVKRMEWHEDKKKPSVDYALIILPDKEMGRFIRLPKSDGKENIMYLDDVIRFCLPMIFVGSGHSTFEAYSFKFTKDAEMDMDNDLGSGVMQKVAKGVKSRKSGEPIRVIYDDKMPKELLKRIMSRLSIDTLDTIVSGGRYQNHKDLMAFPDCGRHDLKYAKWKPILKPELEAEDSIIGKIREKDRFIHVPYHSFNSFIRVLREAALSRDVRAINVTLYRLAKASKVVKALICAAQNGKKVTVVIELFARFDEESNIKWSKRLQEAGVEVIFGVEGLKIHSKLVHISCKGGDIACIGTGNLHEGNAKVYTDYMMMTARPQIVREVKKVFDFIQKPFKPVKFRELLVSPNEMKPKILRLISEEIRNAREGAEAWIKVKINHITDEDIIRKLYEASQAGVRIELLVRGNCSLVPGLPGISENIYAKGVIDTYLEHSRILIFANGGVPKYYLGSADWMPRNLINRIEVLTPVYDDDLKKDLERTVDYGMKDTTNARVIDGKGTNKITGDEPFRSQEELYKEYAKQ
;
A
#
# COMPACT_ATOMS: atom_id res chain seq x y z
N MET A 1 -32.40 -31.14 -38.83
CA MET A 1 -33.07 -31.54 -37.62
C MET A 1 -32.13 -31.16 -36.49
N GLU A 2 -32.00 -29.90 -36.20
CA GLU A 2 -32.82 -29.02 -35.33
C GLU A 2 -33.03 -29.59 -33.93
N ALA A 3 -32.58 -28.76 -33.01
CA ALA A 3 -32.69 -28.76 -31.56
C ALA A 3 -31.47 -29.31 -30.80
N LEU A 4 -30.59 -28.38 -30.48
CA LEU A 4 -29.84 -28.25 -29.23
C LEU A 4 -28.78 -27.12 -29.36
N ALA A 5 -29.32 -25.90 -29.31
CA ALA A 5 -28.51 -24.70 -29.06
C ALA A 5 -29.41 -23.76 -28.25
N HIS A 6 -29.08 -23.59 -26.98
CA HIS A 6 -29.27 -22.39 -26.14
C HIS A 6 -29.14 -22.77 -24.67
N GLY A 7 -27.92 -22.80 -24.20
CA GLY A 7 -27.56 -22.80 -22.80
C GLY A 7 -26.43 -21.79 -22.62
N GLY A 8 -26.70 -20.54 -22.93
CA GLY A 8 -25.74 -19.43 -22.71
C GLY A 8 -25.68 -19.12 -21.22
N CYS A 9 -24.60 -19.57 -20.59
CA CYS A 9 -24.20 -19.13 -19.25
C CYS A 9 -23.82 -17.66 -19.32
N ARG A 10 -24.71 -16.75 -18.90
CA ARG A 10 -24.39 -15.35 -18.69
C ARG A 10 -23.38 -15.24 -17.55
N MET A 11 -22.11 -15.17 -17.88
CA MET A 11 -21.06 -14.79 -16.95
C MET A 11 -21.22 -13.31 -16.61
N MET A 12 -21.54 -13.02 -15.35
CA MET A 12 -21.60 -11.65 -14.83
C MET A 12 -20.20 -11.11 -14.66
N ILE A 13 -19.86 -10.11 -15.44
CA ILE A 13 -18.69 -9.24 -15.23
C ILE A 13 -19.07 -8.31 -14.08
N LEU A 14 -18.51 -8.55 -12.90
CA LEU A 14 -18.64 -7.66 -11.75
C LEU A 14 -17.62 -6.52 -11.86
N ASN A 15 -18.05 -5.39 -12.44
CA ASN A 15 -17.39 -4.10 -12.18
C ASN A 15 -17.56 -3.74 -10.70
N GLU A 16 -16.64 -3.00 -10.12
CA GLU A 16 -16.73 -2.52 -8.72
C GLU A 16 -18.01 -1.73 -8.41
N SER A 17 -18.76 -1.30 -9.42
CA SER A 17 -20.10 -0.72 -9.31
C SER A 17 -21.23 -1.74 -9.06
N THR A 18 -20.96 -3.04 -9.12
CA THR A 18 -21.94 -4.13 -8.92
C THR A 18 -21.87 -4.79 -7.55
N GLU A 19 -20.98 -4.37 -6.65
CA GLU A 19 -20.97 -4.86 -5.26
C GLU A 19 -22.30 -4.67 -4.51
N ASN A 20 -23.21 -3.84 -5.04
CA ASN A 20 -24.53 -3.57 -4.43
C ASN A 20 -25.73 -4.29 -5.07
N LYS A 21 -25.57 -5.10 -6.12
CA LYS A 21 -26.74 -5.69 -6.81
C LYS A 21 -27.15 -7.10 -6.36
N HIS A 22 -26.38 -7.81 -5.57
CA HIS A 22 -26.70 -9.18 -5.15
C HIS A 22 -27.32 -9.33 -3.74
N TYR A 23 -27.57 -8.24 -3.02
CA TYR A 23 -28.19 -8.29 -1.68
C TYR A 23 -29.71 -8.04 -1.66
N SER A 24 -30.41 -7.97 -2.81
CA SER A 24 -31.82 -7.56 -2.83
C SER A 24 -32.87 -8.69 -2.90
N GLN A 25 -32.48 -9.96 -2.85
CA GLN A 25 -33.50 -11.04 -2.78
C GLN A 25 -33.06 -12.17 -1.86
N GLY A 26 -33.40 -12.07 -0.59
CA GLY A 26 -33.29 -13.16 0.38
C GLY A 26 -33.04 -12.69 1.82
N GLN A 27 -34.11 -12.53 2.56
CA GLN A 27 -34.19 -12.20 3.99
C GLN A 27 -33.91 -10.74 4.37
N MET A 28 -34.98 -9.94 4.39
CA MET A 28 -35.18 -8.82 5.29
C MET A 28 -35.16 -9.32 6.76
N MET A 29 -34.00 -9.65 7.31
CA MET A 29 -33.81 -9.51 8.75
C MET A 29 -33.58 -8.02 9.03
N GLU A 30 -34.29 -7.50 10.01
CA GLU A 30 -34.25 -6.12 10.47
C GLU A 30 -32.78 -5.65 10.49
N LYS A 31 -32.45 -4.68 9.61
CA LYS A 31 -31.19 -3.95 9.66
C LYS A 31 -31.22 -3.14 10.96
N THR A 32 -30.76 -3.73 12.05
CA THR A 32 -30.44 -2.99 13.27
C THR A 32 -29.54 -1.84 12.87
N ASN A 33 -30.06 -0.66 13.14
CA ASN A 33 -29.51 0.61 12.70
C ASN A 33 -28.13 0.81 13.37
N LEU A 34 -27.02 0.49 12.68
CA LEU A 34 -25.64 0.75 13.11
C LEU A 34 -25.34 2.26 13.19
N LYS A 35 -26.37 3.11 13.27
CA LYS A 35 -26.25 4.55 13.33
C LYS A 35 -25.49 4.95 14.59
N GLY A 36 -24.25 5.42 14.42
CA GLY A 36 -23.35 5.82 15.51
C GLY A 36 -22.35 4.75 15.95
N SER A 37 -22.49 3.50 15.49
CA SER A 37 -21.55 2.41 15.80
C SER A 37 -20.73 1.93 14.58
N TYR A 38 -20.73 2.67 13.49
CA TYR A 38 -20.00 2.35 12.27
C TYR A 38 -19.37 3.60 11.69
N VAL A 39 -18.05 3.54 11.44
CA VAL A 39 -17.32 4.58 10.72
C VAL A 39 -17.26 4.21 9.25
N GLU A 40 -17.64 5.15 8.39
CA GLU A 40 -17.51 4.94 6.96
C GLU A 40 -16.05 4.61 6.60
N ARG A 41 -15.86 3.64 5.71
CA ARG A 41 -14.54 3.07 5.38
C ARG A 41 -13.52 4.12 4.95
N ASP A 42 -13.93 5.04 4.08
CA ASP A 42 -13.02 6.02 3.49
C ASP A 42 -12.74 7.19 4.46
N VAL A 43 -13.67 7.47 5.39
CA VAL A 43 -13.44 8.36 6.54
C VAL A 43 -12.44 7.72 7.52
N SER A 44 -12.62 6.44 7.83
CA SER A 44 -11.68 5.68 8.66
C SER A 44 -10.27 5.65 8.08
N TRP A 45 -10.16 5.65 6.73
CA TRP A 45 -8.88 5.75 6.06
C TRP A 45 -8.20 7.11 6.31
N MET A 46 -8.95 8.20 6.34
CA MET A 46 -8.40 9.53 6.68
C MET A 46 -7.80 9.53 8.09
N TYR A 47 -8.48 8.91 9.06
CA TYR A 47 -7.96 8.76 10.43
C TYR A 47 -6.67 7.93 10.49
N PHE A 48 -6.59 6.87 9.68
CA PHE A 48 -5.36 6.11 9.55
C PHE A 48 -4.22 6.96 8.98
N ASN A 49 -4.44 7.70 7.91
CA ASN A 49 -3.37 8.47 7.29
C ASN A 49 -2.89 9.61 8.21
N GLN A 50 -3.78 10.19 9.03
CA GLN A 50 -3.40 11.16 10.05
C GLN A 50 -2.43 10.57 11.09
N ARG A 51 -2.57 9.29 11.48
CA ARG A 51 -1.61 8.64 12.39
C ARG A 51 -0.18 8.65 11.84
N ILE A 52 -0.03 8.59 10.52
CA ILE A 52 1.29 8.70 9.86
C ILE A 52 1.82 10.14 9.94
N LEU A 53 0.94 11.14 9.78
CA LEU A 53 1.31 12.54 9.95
C LEU A 53 1.78 12.82 11.39
N GLN A 54 1.08 12.28 12.37
CA GLN A 54 1.46 12.41 13.79
C GLN A 54 2.86 11.84 14.10
N GLU A 55 3.35 10.81 13.38
CA GLU A 55 4.75 10.36 13.52
C GLU A 55 5.74 11.42 13.03
N ALA A 56 5.39 12.18 11.99
CA ALA A 56 6.22 13.29 11.53
C ALA A 56 6.25 14.48 12.53
N GLU A 57 5.25 14.60 13.39
CA GLU A 57 5.16 15.67 14.40
C GLU A 57 5.89 15.34 15.70
N LYS A 58 6.15 14.05 15.98
CA LYS A 58 6.79 13.61 17.22
C LYS A 58 8.27 14.02 17.27
N ALA A 59 8.67 14.68 18.37
CA ALA A 59 10.04 15.17 18.55
C ALA A 59 11.07 14.05 18.83
N ASP A 60 10.63 12.90 19.36
CA ASP A 60 11.46 11.72 19.63
C ASP A 60 11.74 10.88 18.38
N VAL A 61 11.03 11.12 17.29
CA VAL A 61 11.31 10.50 15.99
C VAL A 61 12.47 11.23 15.30
N PRO A 62 13.52 10.53 14.83
CA PRO A 62 14.64 11.16 14.13
C PRO A 62 14.17 12.00 12.94
N VAL A 63 14.77 13.17 12.75
CA VAL A 63 14.26 14.19 11.80
C VAL A 63 14.19 13.71 10.34
N LEU A 64 15.12 12.87 9.87
CA LEU A 64 15.04 12.29 8.52
C LEU A 64 13.95 11.22 8.38
N GLU A 65 13.58 10.54 9.46
CA GLU A 65 12.42 9.65 9.47
C GLU A 65 11.13 10.44 9.46
N ARG A 66 11.05 11.57 10.20
CA ARG A 66 9.93 12.51 10.14
C ARG A 66 9.71 13.02 8.73
N MET A 67 10.81 13.37 8.02
CA MET A 67 10.77 13.73 6.59
C MET A 67 10.19 12.58 5.73
N SER A 68 10.61 11.35 6.00
CA SER A 68 10.06 10.17 5.32
C SER A 68 8.57 9.97 5.62
N PHE A 69 8.12 10.15 6.87
CA PHE A 69 6.69 10.05 7.22
C PHE A 69 5.83 11.10 6.53
N LEU A 70 6.33 12.34 6.36
CA LEU A 70 5.66 13.35 5.53
C LEU A 70 5.50 12.86 4.09
N GLY A 71 6.56 12.26 3.53
CA GLY A 71 6.52 11.68 2.19
C GLY A 71 5.51 10.53 2.07
N ILE A 72 5.47 9.62 3.05
CA ILE A 72 4.52 8.50 3.10
C ILE A 72 3.08 9.01 3.21
N TYR A 73 2.82 9.98 4.09
CA TYR A 73 1.51 10.62 4.22
C TYR A 73 1.01 11.19 2.89
N SER A 74 1.85 11.95 2.20
CA SER A 74 1.54 12.55 0.91
C SER A 74 1.30 11.51 -0.19
N ASN A 75 2.15 10.48 -0.27
CA ASN A 75 2.00 9.41 -1.24
C ASN A 75 0.69 8.62 -1.05
N ASN A 76 0.37 8.31 0.20
CA ASN A 76 -0.88 7.62 0.53
C ASN A 76 -2.10 8.47 0.15
N LEU A 77 -2.05 9.77 0.41
CA LEU A 77 -3.12 10.70 0.07
C LEU A 77 -3.33 10.79 -1.45
N ASP A 78 -2.24 10.86 -2.22
CA ASP A 78 -2.29 10.86 -3.69
C ASP A 78 -2.94 9.57 -4.22
N GLU A 79 -2.56 8.41 -3.69
CA GLU A 79 -3.16 7.13 -4.09
C GLU A 79 -4.65 7.06 -3.71
N PHE A 80 -5.02 7.55 -2.53
CA PHE A 80 -6.40 7.60 -2.08
C PHE A 80 -7.28 8.45 -3.01
N PHE A 81 -6.82 9.65 -3.36
CA PHE A 81 -7.55 10.51 -4.29
C PHE A 81 -7.66 9.91 -5.69
N ARG A 82 -6.58 9.33 -6.19
CA ARG A 82 -6.50 8.68 -7.50
C ARG A 82 -7.45 7.49 -7.66
N VAL A 83 -7.74 6.79 -6.58
CA VAL A 83 -8.52 5.54 -6.61
C VAL A 83 -9.87 5.70 -5.94
N ARG A 84 -9.88 6.13 -4.68
CA ARG A 84 -11.11 6.13 -3.86
C ARG A 84 -11.98 7.34 -4.12
N MET A 85 -11.39 8.54 -4.14
CA MET A 85 -12.14 9.76 -4.46
C MET A 85 -12.65 9.74 -5.90
N ALA A 86 -11.88 9.23 -6.85
CA ALA A 86 -12.34 9.02 -8.23
C ALA A 86 -13.59 8.13 -8.28
N SER A 87 -13.57 6.99 -7.57
CA SER A 87 -14.72 6.08 -7.49
C SER A 87 -15.95 6.74 -6.81
N LEU A 88 -15.75 7.44 -5.69
CA LEU A 88 -16.82 8.17 -5.00
C LEU A 88 -17.43 9.26 -5.89
N ASN A 89 -16.62 10.01 -6.63
CA ASN A 89 -17.08 11.04 -7.56
C ASN A 89 -17.92 10.47 -8.69
N ARG A 90 -17.52 9.33 -9.28
CA ARG A 90 -18.33 8.65 -10.30
C ARG A 90 -19.70 8.23 -9.75
N ILE A 91 -19.76 7.68 -8.54
CA ILE A 91 -21.02 7.32 -7.88
C ILE A 91 -21.86 8.59 -7.63
N ALA A 92 -21.24 9.66 -7.11
CA ALA A 92 -21.93 10.92 -6.80
C ALA A 92 -22.51 11.63 -8.04
N GLN A 93 -21.90 11.44 -9.21
CA GLN A 93 -22.31 12.02 -10.50
C GLN A 93 -23.19 11.08 -11.33
N SER A 94 -23.37 9.82 -10.91
CA SER A 94 -24.19 8.85 -11.65
C SER A 94 -25.61 9.34 -11.86
N LYS A 95 -26.13 9.18 -13.08
CA LYS A 95 -27.51 9.52 -13.46
C LYS A 95 -28.48 8.35 -13.27
N ASP A 96 -27.98 7.16 -12.88
CA ASP A 96 -28.83 5.99 -12.65
C ASP A 96 -29.76 6.21 -11.47
N LYS A 97 -31.07 6.12 -11.73
CA LYS A 97 -32.12 6.30 -10.71
C LYS A 97 -32.06 5.28 -9.58
N ASN A 98 -31.56 4.08 -9.86
CA ASN A 98 -31.40 3.01 -8.87
C ASN A 98 -30.32 3.30 -7.84
N LEU A 99 -29.36 4.17 -8.17
CA LEU A 99 -28.24 4.55 -7.31
C LEU A 99 -28.50 5.83 -6.49
N LYS A 100 -29.76 6.27 -6.35
CA LYS A 100 -30.08 7.52 -5.63
C LYS A 100 -29.51 7.52 -4.20
N ARG A 101 -29.69 6.43 -3.46
CA ARG A 101 -29.21 6.28 -2.08
C ARG A 101 -27.68 6.28 -2.01
N ASP A 102 -27.02 5.54 -2.92
CA ASP A 102 -25.55 5.44 -2.97
C ASP A 102 -24.95 6.79 -3.36
N ARG A 103 -25.59 7.53 -4.25
CA ARG A 103 -25.20 8.88 -4.64
C ARG A 103 -25.26 9.88 -3.48
N GLU A 104 -26.33 9.83 -2.67
CA GLU A 104 -26.46 10.68 -1.49
C GLU A 104 -25.41 10.32 -0.43
N HIS A 105 -25.16 9.03 -0.25
CA HIS A 105 -24.11 8.53 0.65
C HIS A 105 -22.72 9.00 0.18
N ALA A 106 -22.38 8.80 -1.10
CA ALA A 106 -21.12 9.23 -1.68
C ALA A 106 -20.88 10.74 -1.50
N LYS A 107 -21.91 11.57 -1.74
CA LYS A 107 -21.81 13.04 -1.53
C LYS A 107 -21.51 13.41 -0.08
N LYS A 108 -22.13 12.73 0.89
CA LYS A 108 -21.86 12.96 2.33
C LYS A 108 -20.44 12.55 2.69
N THR A 109 -19.99 11.39 2.21
CA THR A 109 -18.65 10.88 2.41
C THR A 109 -17.60 11.81 1.81
N ILE A 110 -17.77 12.28 0.58
CA ILE A 110 -16.89 13.26 -0.08
C ILE A 110 -16.80 14.55 0.75
N LYS A 111 -17.94 15.07 1.22
CA LYS A 111 -17.95 16.29 2.04
C LYS A 111 -17.13 16.12 3.32
N GLU A 112 -17.27 15.00 4.01
CA GLU A 112 -16.51 14.72 5.24
C GLU A 112 -15.02 14.50 4.97
N ILE A 113 -14.65 13.77 3.90
CA ILE A 113 -13.27 13.61 3.48
C ILE A 113 -12.63 14.95 3.18
N ASN A 114 -13.30 15.84 2.43
CA ASN A 114 -12.78 17.16 2.09
C ASN A 114 -12.61 18.04 3.35
N ARG A 115 -13.53 17.97 4.31
CA ARG A 115 -13.40 18.65 5.61
C ARG A 115 -12.16 18.20 6.36
N LEU A 116 -11.97 16.87 6.51
CA LEU A 116 -10.80 16.28 7.18
C LEU A 116 -9.51 16.63 6.44
N ASN A 117 -9.51 16.51 5.12
CA ASN A 117 -8.34 16.82 4.30
C ASN A 117 -7.91 18.30 4.46
N SER A 118 -8.87 19.21 4.54
CA SER A 118 -8.56 20.64 4.77
C SER A 118 -7.94 20.88 6.15
N CYS A 119 -8.38 20.13 7.17
CA CYS A 119 -7.79 20.22 8.51
C CYS A 119 -6.37 19.66 8.52
N TYR A 120 -6.20 18.44 8.01
CA TYR A 120 -4.90 17.73 8.00
C TYR A 120 -3.86 18.36 7.07
N ASN A 121 -4.29 19.09 6.03
CA ASN A 121 -3.36 19.88 5.21
C ASN A 121 -2.67 20.99 6.01
N LYS A 122 -3.39 21.64 6.93
CA LYS A 122 -2.78 22.68 7.81
C LYS A 122 -1.76 22.06 8.76
N GLU A 123 -2.10 20.93 9.36
CA GLU A 123 -1.17 20.17 10.22
C GLU A 123 0.06 19.73 9.41
N PHE A 124 -0.12 19.25 8.18
CA PHE A 124 0.95 18.82 7.29
C PHE A 124 1.91 19.98 6.93
N GLU A 125 1.39 21.14 6.52
CA GLU A 125 2.22 22.30 6.17
C GLU A 125 3.03 22.80 7.40
N GLN A 126 2.41 22.79 8.57
CA GLN A 126 3.11 23.12 9.82
C GLN A 126 4.20 22.11 10.14
N ALA A 127 3.92 20.80 9.99
CA ALA A 127 4.89 19.74 10.22
C ALA A 127 6.07 19.83 9.25
N VAL A 128 5.83 20.13 7.96
CA VAL A 128 6.89 20.35 6.96
C VAL A 128 7.77 21.54 7.40
N GLY A 129 7.18 22.64 7.84
CA GLY A 129 7.93 23.79 8.34
C GLY A 129 8.81 23.43 9.54
N ASN A 130 8.25 22.77 10.54
CA ASN A 130 8.97 22.36 11.75
C ASN A 130 10.12 21.41 11.46
N VAL A 131 9.89 20.41 10.61
CA VAL A 131 10.91 19.41 10.22
C VAL A 131 12.04 20.08 9.42
N THR A 132 11.71 20.97 8.51
CA THR A 132 12.69 21.74 7.73
C THR A 132 13.55 22.62 8.62
N GLN A 133 12.96 23.31 9.60
CA GLN A 133 13.68 24.14 10.57
C GLN A 133 14.62 23.28 11.45
N GLU A 134 14.17 22.10 11.88
CA GLU A 134 14.99 21.20 12.67
C GLU A 134 16.16 20.64 11.85
N LEU A 135 15.95 20.30 10.57
CA LEU A 135 17.03 19.92 9.66
C LEU A 135 18.11 20.99 9.56
N ASP A 136 17.72 22.27 9.40
CA ASP A 136 18.67 23.37 9.36
C ASP A 136 19.45 23.48 10.67
N ASN A 137 18.81 23.35 11.82
CA ASN A 137 19.45 23.33 13.13
C ASN A 137 20.41 22.15 13.30
N ARG A 138 20.16 21.03 12.61
CA ARG A 138 21.00 19.81 12.59
C ARG A 138 22.09 19.83 11.51
N GLY A 139 22.22 20.96 10.76
CA GLY A 139 23.27 21.13 9.76
C GLY A 139 22.94 20.67 8.34
N ILE A 140 21.65 20.48 8.02
CA ILE A 140 21.17 20.23 6.66
C ILE A 140 20.19 21.33 6.27
N ARG A 141 20.59 22.23 5.38
CA ARG A 141 19.79 23.38 4.95
C ARG A 141 19.14 23.12 3.59
N ILE A 142 17.86 23.44 3.47
CA ILE A 142 17.19 23.52 2.18
C ILE A 142 17.31 24.97 1.67
N VAL A 143 17.97 25.14 0.52
CA VAL A 143 18.33 26.46 -0.06
C VAL A 143 17.43 26.74 -1.27
N ARG A 144 16.98 28.01 -1.38
CA ARG A 144 16.21 28.50 -2.53
C ARG A 144 17.11 29.22 -3.54
N GLU A 145 16.55 29.49 -4.74
CA GLU A 145 17.28 30.12 -5.84
C GLU A 145 17.83 31.53 -5.53
N ASN A 146 17.23 32.23 -4.60
CA ASN A 146 17.65 33.58 -4.18
C ASN A 146 18.61 33.58 -2.95
N GLU A 147 18.96 32.42 -2.42
CA GLU A 147 19.80 32.27 -1.23
C GLU A 147 21.21 31.72 -1.57
N LEU A 148 21.50 31.56 -2.86
CA LEU A 148 22.73 30.93 -3.35
C LEU A 148 23.95 31.88 -3.24
N ASN A 149 25.05 31.38 -2.72
CA ASN A 149 26.33 32.05 -2.83
C ASN A 149 26.97 31.85 -4.23
N GLU A 150 28.08 32.52 -4.51
CA GLU A 150 28.72 32.50 -5.84
C GLU A 150 29.17 31.10 -6.26
N GLU A 151 29.74 30.32 -5.35
CA GLU A 151 30.19 28.94 -5.63
C GLU A 151 29.02 28.05 -6.01
N GLN A 152 27.91 28.16 -5.28
CA GLN A 152 26.68 27.41 -5.55
C GLN A 152 26.03 27.82 -6.87
N GLN A 153 26.04 29.12 -7.19
CA GLN A 153 25.56 29.61 -8.48
C GLN A 153 26.40 29.06 -9.64
N GLN A 154 27.74 29.07 -9.52
CA GLN A 154 28.63 28.47 -10.51
C GLN A 154 28.37 26.98 -10.67
N PHE A 155 28.22 26.25 -9.55
CA PHE A 155 27.89 24.84 -9.58
C PHE A 155 26.60 24.56 -10.35
N ILE A 156 25.52 25.33 -10.11
CA ILE A 156 24.24 25.16 -10.79
C ILE A 156 24.36 25.51 -12.29
N ARG A 157 25.10 26.57 -12.64
CA ARG A 157 25.35 26.87 -14.07
C ARG A 157 26.05 25.74 -14.79
N GLN A 158 27.06 25.11 -14.15
CA GLN A 158 27.73 23.96 -14.73
C GLN A 158 26.80 22.75 -14.82
N LEU A 159 26.01 22.48 -13.77
CA LEU A 159 25.01 21.43 -13.77
C LEU A 159 23.98 21.58 -14.89
N TYR A 160 23.57 22.84 -15.16
CA TYR A 160 22.67 23.14 -16.28
C TYR A 160 23.31 22.74 -17.63
N ILE A 161 24.54 23.17 -17.86
CA ILE A 161 25.25 22.87 -19.12
C ILE A 161 25.41 21.35 -19.31
N ASP A 162 25.81 20.67 -18.25
CA ASP A 162 26.16 19.23 -18.32
C ASP A 162 24.94 18.30 -18.39
N LYS A 163 23.82 18.67 -17.75
CA LYS A 163 22.73 17.72 -17.52
C LYS A 163 21.32 18.26 -17.80
N LEU A 164 21.06 19.54 -17.59
CA LEU A 164 19.70 20.09 -17.72
C LEU A 164 19.44 20.67 -19.12
N ASN A 165 20.48 21.15 -19.78
CA ASN A 165 20.37 21.68 -21.14
C ASN A 165 19.88 20.57 -22.09
N GLY A 166 18.76 20.80 -22.78
CA GLY A 166 18.08 19.82 -23.63
C GLY A 166 17.10 18.88 -22.90
N ASN A 167 17.17 18.79 -21.55
CA ASN A 167 16.20 18.04 -20.74
C ASN A 167 15.10 18.95 -20.13
N THR A 168 15.27 20.28 -20.24
CA THR A 168 14.30 21.29 -19.79
C THR A 168 13.78 22.06 -21.01
N ASN A 169 12.72 21.55 -21.63
CA ASN A 169 12.17 22.15 -22.85
C ASN A 169 10.91 22.94 -22.51
N PRO A 170 10.95 24.30 -22.54
CA PRO A 170 9.77 25.09 -22.31
C PRO A 170 8.83 25.00 -23.51
N VAL A 171 7.54 24.90 -23.25
CA VAL A 171 6.48 24.95 -24.27
C VAL A 171 5.58 26.13 -23.97
N TRP A 172 5.36 26.99 -24.98
CA TRP A 172 4.47 28.15 -24.83
C TRP A 172 3.03 27.73 -24.59
N LEU A 173 2.40 28.25 -23.55
CA LEU A 173 1.03 27.89 -23.19
C LEU A 173 0.01 28.26 -24.28
N SER A 174 0.34 29.26 -25.13
CA SER A 174 -0.45 29.60 -26.32
C SER A 174 -0.53 28.47 -27.35
N GLU A 175 0.55 27.70 -27.50
CA GLU A 175 0.67 26.63 -28.49
C GLU A 175 0.14 25.29 -27.96
N VAL A 176 -0.03 25.16 -26.64
CA VAL A 176 -0.54 23.93 -26.01
C VAL A 176 -2.05 23.87 -26.17
N LYS A 177 -2.55 22.92 -26.94
CA LYS A 177 -4.00 22.63 -27.04
C LYS A 177 -4.52 21.91 -25.81
N GLU A 178 -3.78 20.92 -25.36
CA GLU A 178 -4.10 20.09 -24.19
C GLU A 178 -2.82 19.75 -23.44
N ILE A 179 -2.85 19.85 -22.10
CA ILE A 179 -1.72 19.44 -21.25
C ILE A 179 -1.80 17.93 -21.06
N SER A 180 -1.05 17.18 -21.83
CA SER A 180 -0.88 15.74 -21.65
C SER A 180 0.45 15.48 -20.93
N GLY A 181 0.39 15.01 -19.68
CA GLY A 181 1.61 14.70 -18.93
C GLY A 181 2.30 13.45 -19.42
N SER A 182 3.62 13.45 -19.43
CA SER A 182 4.45 12.26 -19.65
C SER A 182 4.48 11.33 -18.43
N GLY A 183 3.31 10.84 -17.99
CA GLY A 183 3.15 9.95 -16.82
C GLY A 183 2.33 10.57 -15.69
N ASP A 184 1.79 9.71 -14.85
CA ASP A 184 0.80 10.04 -13.80
C ASP A 184 1.30 10.97 -12.67
N ASP A 185 2.58 11.33 -12.65
CA ASP A 185 3.22 12.02 -11.52
C ASP A 185 4.12 13.19 -11.93
N GLY A 186 4.00 13.72 -13.15
CA GLY A 186 4.80 14.85 -13.62
C GLY A 186 4.51 16.13 -12.83
N ILE A 187 5.58 16.84 -12.43
CA ILE A 187 5.48 18.18 -11.86
C ILE A 187 5.78 19.19 -12.94
N PHE A 188 4.97 20.21 -12.99
CA PHE A 188 5.08 21.28 -13.97
C PHE A 188 5.48 22.59 -13.27
N LEU A 189 6.34 23.36 -13.92
CA LEU A 189 6.53 24.76 -13.65
C LEU A 189 5.78 25.57 -14.70
N ALA A 190 4.81 26.35 -14.24
CA ALA A 190 4.15 27.37 -15.04
C ALA A 190 4.96 28.67 -14.93
N VAL A 191 5.64 29.02 -16.00
CA VAL A 191 6.54 30.17 -16.06
C VAL A 191 5.79 31.35 -16.65
N LYS A 192 5.83 32.48 -15.96
CA LYS A 192 5.40 33.80 -16.43
C LYS A 192 6.66 34.53 -16.81
N ARG A 193 6.85 34.81 -18.10
CA ARG A 193 7.91 35.65 -18.64
C ARG A 193 7.36 37.05 -18.85
N MET A 194 8.07 38.08 -18.35
CA MET A 194 7.78 39.46 -18.52
C MET A 194 8.95 40.10 -19.28
N GLU A 195 8.71 40.54 -20.53
CA GLU A 195 9.72 41.13 -21.38
C GLU A 195 9.49 42.65 -21.49
N TRP A 196 10.50 43.42 -21.10
CA TRP A 196 10.49 44.87 -21.11
C TRP A 196 10.99 45.37 -22.47
N HIS A 197 10.23 46.27 -23.07
CA HIS A 197 10.59 46.97 -24.30
C HIS A 197 10.74 48.45 -24.03
N GLU A 198 11.74 49.09 -24.64
CA GLU A 198 12.06 50.50 -24.39
C GLU A 198 10.90 51.44 -24.74
N ASP A 199 10.08 51.09 -25.71
CA ASP A 199 8.95 51.85 -26.24
C ASP A 199 7.61 51.55 -25.55
N LYS A 200 7.55 50.66 -24.59
CA LYS A 200 6.30 50.26 -23.89
C LYS A 200 6.30 50.59 -22.41
N LYS A 201 5.19 51.17 -21.93
CA LYS A 201 4.99 51.44 -20.49
C LYS A 201 4.76 50.19 -19.63
N LYS A 202 4.48 49.03 -20.25
CA LYS A 202 4.23 47.79 -19.56
C LYS A 202 4.97 46.65 -20.30
N PRO A 203 5.45 45.64 -19.58
CA PRO A 203 6.07 44.49 -20.22
C PRO A 203 5.04 43.67 -21.02
N SER A 204 5.50 43.03 -22.07
CA SER A 204 4.74 41.92 -22.66
C SER A 204 4.81 40.69 -21.72
N VAL A 205 3.70 39.96 -21.60
CA VAL A 205 3.60 38.81 -20.69
C VAL A 205 3.28 37.59 -21.50
N ASP A 206 4.19 36.60 -21.45
CA ASP A 206 4.01 35.29 -22.02
C ASP A 206 4.03 34.22 -20.94
N TYR A 207 3.37 33.09 -21.20
CA TYR A 207 3.35 31.96 -20.30
C TYR A 207 3.89 30.72 -20.97
N ALA A 208 4.75 29.97 -20.26
CA ALA A 208 5.29 28.70 -20.72
C ALA A 208 5.14 27.61 -19.65
N LEU A 209 5.23 26.37 -20.07
CA LEU A 209 5.25 25.20 -19.19
C LEU A 209 6.59 24.50 -19.32
N ILE A 210 7.17 24.09 -18.20
CA ILE A 210 8.34 23.21 -18.13
C ILE A 210 7.95 22.00 -17.32
N ILE A 211 8.19 20.79 -17.85
CA ILE A 211 8.09 19.55 -17.11
C ILE A 211 9.41 19.32 -16.37
N LEU A 212 9.36 19.06 -15.08
CA LEU A 212 10.56 18.76 -14.30
C LEU A 212 11.16 17.43 -14.71
N PRO A 213 12.47 17.34 -15.04
CA PRO A 213 13.16 16.09 -15.35
C PRO A 213 13.57 15.34 -14.07
N ASP A 214 12.63 15.09 -13.16
CA ASP A 214 12.86 14.49 -11.86
C ASP A 214 13.29 13.01 -11.92
N LYS A 215 12.95 12.32 -13.02
CA LYS A 215 13.34 10.91 -13.24
C LYS A 215 14.82 10.76 -13.57
N GLU A 216 15.38 11.72 -14.29
CA GLU A 216 16.77 11.76 -14.73
C GLU A 216 17.70 12.34 -13.66
N MET A 217 17.22 13.36 -12.96
CA MET A 217 18.04 14.17 -12.04
C MET A 217 17.81 13.84 -10.57
N GLY A 218 16.66 13.21 -10.24
CA GLY A 218 16.16 13.18 -8.88
C GLY A 218 15.57 14.53 -8.46
N ARG A 219 14.89 14.53 -7.32
CA ARG A 219 14.15 15.71 -6.83
C ARG A 219 15.03 16.69 -6.06
N PHE A 220 16.10 16.21 -5.46
CA PHE A 220 16.97 16.96 -4.55
C PHE A 220 18.40 17.00 -5.09
N ILE A 221 18.92 18.20 -5.22
CA ILE A 221 20.28 18.45 -5.68
C ILE A 221 21.13 18.87 -4.49
N ARG A 222 22.22 18.14 -4.24
CA ARG A 222 23.19 18.49 -3.22
C ARG A 222 24.14 19.54 -3.77
N LEU A 223 24.21 20.68 -3.11
CA LEU A 223 25.06 21.82 -3.45
C LEU A 223 26.39 21.75 -2.68
N PRO A 224 27.41 22.53 -3.08
CA PRO A 224 28.58 22.80 -2.25
C PRO A 224 28.18 23.30 -0.85
N LYS A 225 28.92 22.83 0.17
CA LYS A 225 28.69 23.24 1.56
C LYS A 225 28.90 24.73 1.75
N SER A 226 28.11 25.35 2.60
CA SER A 226 28.32 26.71 3.08
C SER A 226 27.99 26.80 4.56
N ASP A 227 28.66 27.68 5.27
CA ASP A 227 28.47 27.91 6.72
C ASP A 227 28.56 26.63 7.57
N GLY A 228 29.36 25.66 7.13
CA GLY A 228 29.50 24.36 7.78
C GLY A 228 28.33 23.40 7.61
N LYS A 229 27.31 23.76 6.79
CA LYS A 229 26.10 22.97 6.56
C LYS A 229 26.13 22.24 5.22
N GLU A 230 25.46 21.10 5.18
CA GLU A 230 25.05 20.44 3.93
C GLU A 230 23.91 21.24 3.31
N ASN A 231 24.02 21.61 2.04
CA ASN A 231 23.00 22.38 1.34
C ASN A 231 22.29 21.52 0.30
N ILE A 232 20.97 21.48 0.38
CA ILE A 232 20.11 20.73 -0.52
C ILE A 232 19.16 21.72 -1.21
N MET A 233 18.96 21.54 -2.51
CA MET A 233 18.06 22.38 -3.28
C MET A 233 17.05 21.52 -4.04
N TYR A 234 15.79 21.95 -4.05
CA TYR A 234 14.79 21.32 -4.91
C TYR A 234 15.12 21.55 -6.39
N LEU A 235 14.91 20.56 -7.22
CA LEU A 235 15.07 20.67 -8.67
C LEU A 235 14.22 21.81 -9.27
N ASP A 236 13.07 22.09 -8.68
CA ASP A 236 12.23 23.25 -9.01
C ASP A 236 13.01 24.56 -8.94
N ASP A 237 13.72 24.77 -7.85
CA ASP A 237 14.47 26.00 -7.61
C ASP A 237 15.74 26.05 -8.44
N VAL A 238 16.37 24.90 -8.70
CA VAL A 238 17.47 24.81 -9.68
C VAL A 238 16.98 25.30 -11.05
N ILE A 239 15.81 24.84 -11.49
CA ILE A 239 15.23 25.30 -12.78
C ILE A 239 14.83 26.77 -12.72
N ARG A 240 14.25 27.25 -11.60
CA ARG A 240 13.94 28.68 -11.42
C ARG A 240 15.18 29.55 -11.58
N PHE A 241 16.30 29.16 -10.97
CA PHE A 241 17.59 29.84 -11.14
C PHE A 241 18.06 29.83 -12.61
N CYS A 242 17.82 28.72 -13.34
CA CYS A 242 18.24 28.55 -14.71
C CYS A 242 17.32 29.18 -15.76
N LEU A 243 16.16 29.75 -15.40
CA LEU A 243 15.20 30.31 -16.37
C LEU A 243 15.83 31.28 -17.37
N PRO A 244 16.72 32.23 -17.00
CA PRO A 244 17.40 33.08 -17.97
C PRO A 244 18.26 32.34 -18.97
N MET A 245 18.79 31.16 -18.61
CA MET A 245 19.57 30.31 -19.49
C MET A 245 18.70 29.39 -20.37
N ILE A 246 17.52 28.98 -19.86
CA ILE A 246 16.56 28.17 -20.59
C ILE A 246 15.89 28.96 -21.71
N PHE A 247 15.52 30.23 -21.42
CA PHE A 247 14.89 31.12 -22.38
C PHE A 247 15.97 31.97 -23.08
N VAL A 248 16.72 31.34 -23.96
CA VAL A 248 17.81 31.98 -24.72
C VAL A 248 17.31 33.21 -25.49
N GLY A 249 18.09 34.30 -25.49
CA GLY A 249 17.76 35.55 -26.18
C GLY A 249 16.79 36.47 -25.44
N SER A 250 16.52 36.21 -24.16
CA SER A 250 15.55 36.94 -23.32
C SER A 250 16.17 38.09 -22.50
N GLY A 251 17.15 38.83 -23.04
CA GLY A 251 18.03 39.73 -22.30
C GLY A 251 17.38 40.77 -21.36
N HIS A 252 16.15 41.20 -21.62
CA HIS A 252 15.38 42.14 -20.78
C HIS A 252 14.14 41.53 -20.15
N SER A 253 14.16 40.17 -19.94
CA SER A 253 13.03 39.45 -19.36
C SER A 253 13.27 39.13 -17.89
N THR A 254 12.18 39.25 -17.11
CA THR A 254 12.10 38.72 -15.74
C THR A 254 11.15 37.54 -15.71
N PHE A 255 11.37 36.61 -14.76
CA PHE A 255 10.65 35.36 -14.69
C PHE A 255 10.05 35.15 -13.30
N GLU A 256 8.82 34.67 -13.30
CA GLU A 256 8.16 34.09 -12.14
C GLU A 256 7.75 32.65 -12.50
N ALA A 257 7.93 31.68 -11.60
CA ALA A 257 7.58 30.31 -11.90
C ALA A 257 6.86 29.65 -10.71
N TYR A 258 5.75 29.00 -11.00
CA TYR A 258 4.82 28.41 -10.04
C TYR A 258 4.66 26.93 -10.34
N SER A 259 4.81 26.09 -9.31
CA SER A 259 4.64 24.65 -9.49
C SER A 259 3.16 24.27 -9.49
N PHE A 260 2.82 23.28 -10.29
CA PHE A 260 1.55 22.58 -10.21
C PHE A 260 1.70 21.11 -10.60
N LYS A 261 0.75 20.33 -10.13
CA LYS A 261 0.63 18.90 -10.42
C LYS A 261 -0.83 18.58 -10.65
N PHE A 262 -1.11 17.67 -11.57
CA PHE A 262 -2.44 17.08 -11.69
C PHE A 262 -2.36 15.56 -11.59
N THR A 263 -3.42 14.96 -11.06
CA THR A 263 -3.57 13.52 -10.88
C THR A 263 -4.65 13.03 -11.81
N LYS A 264 -4.36 11.97 -12.57
CA LYS A 264 -5.30 11.31 -13.48
C LYS A 264 -6.02 10.15 -12.81
N ASP A 265 -7.17 9.76 -13.34
CA ASP A 265 -7.84 8.54 -12.95
C ASP A 265 -6.94 7.33 -13.24
N ALA A 266 -6.72 6.48 -12.25
CA ALA A 266 -5.86 5.31 -12.36
C ALA A 266 -6.65 4.01 -12.63
N GLU A 267 -7.96 4.08 -12.83
CA GLU A 267 -8.73 2.91 -13.23
C GLU A 267 -8.38 2.47 -14.66
N MET A 268 -8.21 1.17 -14.82
CA MET A 268 -8.00 0.58 -16.15
C MET A 268 -9.35 0.14 -16.71
N ASP A 269 -9.76 0.76 -17.80
CA ASP A 269 -10.81 0.20 -18.63
C ASP A 269 -10.31 -1.08 -19.30
N MET A 270 -10.93 -2.18 -18.95
CA MET A 270 -10.66 -3.48 -19.54
C MET A 270 -11.55 -3.67 -20.76
N ASP A 271 -10.94 -3.70 -21.92
CA ASP A 271 -11.64 -4.03 -23.16
C ASP A 271 -12.19 -5.47 -23.10
N ASN A 272 -13.47 -5.63 -23.33
CA ASN A 272 -14.16 -6.93 -23.37
C ASN A 272 -13.86 -7.74 -24.63
N ASP A 273 -12.79 -7.43 -25.35
CA ASP A 273 -12.36 -8.17 -26.51
C ASP A 273 -11.99 -9.62 -26.15
N LEU A 274 -12.83 -10.54 -26.53
CA LEU A 274 -12.68 -11.98 -26.27
C LEU A 274 -11.51 -12.61 -27.03
N GLY A 275 -10.94 -11.90 -28.00
CA GLY A 275 -9.87 -12.43 -28.88
C GLY A 275 -8.46 -12.16 -28.40
N SER A 276 -8.21 -11.26 -27.45
CA SER A 276 -6.86 -10.91 -26.99
C SER A 276 -6.49 -11.62 -25.68
N GLY A 277 -5.24 -12.13 -25.61
CA GLY A 277 -4.73 -12.78 -24.42
C GLY A 277 -4.64 -11.83 -23.21
N VAL A 278 -4.75 -12.36 -21.99
CA VAL A 278 -4.77 -11.59 -20.71
C VAL A 278 -3.60 -10.60 -20.62
N MET A 279 -2.38 -11.00 -21.01
CA MET A 279 -1.21 -10.11 -21.00
C MET A 279 -1.35 -8.91 -21.95
N GLN A 280 -1.96 -9.10 -23.12
CA GLN A 280 -2.19 -8.02 -24.08
C GLN A 280 -3.24 -7.05 -23.57
N LYS A 281 -4.32 -7.56 -22.94
CA LYS A 281 -5.35 -6.74 -22.29
C LYS A 281 -4.77 -5.86 -21.19
N VAL A 282 -3.94 -6.43 -20.32
CA VAL A 282 -3.25 -5.68 -19.25
C VAL A 282 -2.32 -4.63 -19.82
N ALA A 283 -1.51 -4.98 -20.84
CA ALA A 283 -0.61 -4.03 -21.49
C ALA A 283 -1.37 -2.87 -22.16
N LYS A 284 -2.53 -3.14 -22.77
CA LYS A 284 -3.41 -2.12 -23.36
C LYS A 284 -4.05 -1.25 -22.28
N GLY A 285 -4.54 -1.85 -21.18
CA GLY A 285 -5.08 -1.13 -20.02
C GLY A 285 -4.04 -0.23 -19.34
N VAL A 286 -2.79 -0.65 -19.24
CA VAL A 286 -1.69 0.20 -18.71
C VAL A 286 -1.44 1.40 -19.64
N LYS A 287 -1.55 1.25 -20.96
CA LYS A 287 -1.46 2.38 -21.89
C LYS A 287 -2.64 3.34 -21.75
N SER A 288 -3.89 2.83 -21.64
CA SER A 288 -5.08 3.68 -21.50
C SER A 288 -5.08 4.48 -20.20
N ARG A 289 -4.53 3.93 -19.10
CA ARG A 289 -4.33 4.68 -17.85
C ARG A 289 -3.48 5.95 -18.03
N LYS A 290 -2.49 5.92 -18.92
CA LYS A 290 -1.64 7.10 -19.22
C LYS A 290 -2.41 8.23 -19.90
N SER A 291 -3.54 7.94 -20.52
CA SER A 291 -4.45 8.90 -21.16
C SER A 291 -5.70 9.23 -20.34
N GLY A 292 -5.77 8.82 -19.04
CA GLY A 292 -6.90 9.07 -18.17
C GLY A 292 -7.19 10.57 -17.94
N GLU A 293 -8.44 10.90 -17.64
CA GLU A 293 -8.86 12.28 -17.39
C GLU A 293 -8.26 12.81 -16.07
N PRO A 294 -7.84 14.10 -16.02
CA PRO A 294 -7.40 14.73 -14.79
C PRO A 294 -8.54 14.79 -13.77
N ILE A 295 -8.29 14.33 -12.54
CA ILE A 295 -9.28 14.30 -11.45
C ILE A 295 -8.94 15.22 -10.29
N ARG A 296 -7.71 15.70 -10.19
CA ARG A 296 -7.25 16.62 -9.13
C ARG A 296 -6.10 17.47 -9.65
N VAL A 297 -6.10 18.74 -9.29
CA VAL A 297 -4.99 19.67 -9.52
C VAL A 297 -4.56 20.27 -8.20
N ILE A 298 -3.26 20.27 -7.92
CA ILE A 298 -2.65 20.98 -6.80
C ILE A 298 -1.71 22.03 -7.40
N TYR A 299 -1.78 23.25 -6.94
CA TYR A 299 -1.01 24.36 -7.50
C TYR A 299 -0.45 25.27 -6.40
N ASP A 300 0.65 25.96 -6.69
CA ASP A 300 1.26 26.97 -5.83
C ASP A 300 0.25 28.11 -5.56
N ASP A 301 -0.09 28.38 -4.30
CA ASP A 301 -1.08 29.37 -3.89
C ASP A 301 -0.75 30.81 -4.34
N LYS A 302 0.53 31.07 -4.66
CA LYS A 302 1.02 32.33 -5.21
C LYS A 302 0.83 32.46 -6.72
N MET A 303 0.36 31.41 -7.39
CA MET A 303 0.13 31.44 -8.84
C MET A 303 -0.95 32.48 -9.19
N PRO A 304 -0.70 33.35 -10.17
CA PRO A 304 -1.70 34.32 -10.63
C PRO A 304 -2.99 33.65 -11.12
N LYS A 305 -4.14 34.16 -10.71
CA LYS A 305 -5.45 33.58 -11.05
C LYS A 305 -5.68 33.45 -12.56
N GLU A 306 -5.15 34.35 -13.36
CA GLU A 306 -5.24 34.30 -14.81
C GLU A 306 -4.45 33.13 -15.38
N LEU A 307 -3.24 32.89 -14.88
CA LEU A 307 -2.40 31.75 -15.30
C LEU A 307 -3.08 30.42 -14.90
N LEU A 308 -3.58 30.33 -13.65
CA LEU A 308 -4.33 29.16 -13.19
C LEU A 308 -5.54 28.88 -14.10
N LYS A 309 -6.34 29.90 -14.43
CA LYS A 309 -7.51 29.76 -15.32
C LYS A 309 -7.12 29.22 -16.70
N ARG A 310 -6.01 29.70 -17.27
CA ARG A 310 -5.49 29.24 -18.55
C ARG A 310 -5.05 27.77 -18.50
N ILE A 311 -4.38 27.36 -17.41
CA ILE A 311 -3.96 25.96 -17.18
C ILE A 311 -5.19 25.06 -17.06
N MET A 312 -6.19 25.46 -16.26
CA MET A 312 -7.43 24.67 -16.06
C MET A 312 -8.16 24.46 -17.40
N SER A 313 -8.25 25.49 -18.23
CA SER A 313 -8.85 25.39 -19.56
C SER A 313 -8.09 24.38 -20.47
N ARG A 314 -6.77 24.25 -20.30
CA ARG A 314 -5.96 23.29 -21.08
C ARG A 314 -5.96 21.87 -20.50
N LEU A 315 -6.38 21.70 -19.26
CA LEU A 315 -6.59 20.40 -18.61
C LEU A 315 -8.03 19.90 -18.78
N SER A 316 -8.93 20.69 -19.38
CA SER A 316 -10.36 20.39 -19.52
C SER A 316 -11.06 20.13 -18.16
N ILE A 317 -10.62 20.82 -17.11
CA ILE A 317 -11.19 20.71 -15.75
C ILE A 317 -12.19 21.83 -15.51
N ASP A 318 -13.46 21.46 -15.40
CA ASP A 318 -14.57 22.40 -15.20
C ASP A 318 -15.07 22.49 -13.75
N THR A 319 -14.64 21.55 -12.87
CA THR A 319 -15.18 21.45 -11.51
C THR A 319 -14.21 21.98 -10.46
N LEU A 320 -14.67 22.94 -9.66
CA LEU A 320 -13.90 23.59 -8.59
C LEU A 320 -13.49 22.64 -7.43
N ASP A 321 -14.21 21.53 -7.25
CA ASP A 321 -14.04 20.61 -6.12
C ASP A 321 -12.75 19.79 -6.17
N THR A 322 -12.04 19.80 -7.30
CA THR A 322 -10.81 19.06 -7.54
C THR A 322 -9.55 19.93 -7.60
N ILE A 323 -9.70 21.25 -7.43
CA ILE A 323 -8.61 22.23 -7.49
C ILE A 323 -8.23 22.61 -6.06
N VAL A 324 -7.00 22.30 -5.66
CA VAL A 324 -6.49 22.51 -4.30
C VAL A 324 -5.30 23.46 -4.34
N SER A 325 -5.34 24.54 -3.57
CA SER A 325 -4.16 25.36 -3.33
C SER A 325 -3.18 24.62 -2.42
N GLY A 326 -1.91 24.65 -2.74
CA GLY A 326 -0.82 24.04 -1.97
C GLY A 326 0.33 25.01 -1.77
N GLY A 327 1.43 24.53 -1.22
CA GLY A 327 2.66 25.31 -1.07
C GLY A 327 3.45 25.46 -2.38
N ARG A 328 4.65 26.02 -2.24
CA ARG A 328 5.59 26.25 -3.34
C ARG A 328 6.02 24.98 -4.07
N TYR A 329 6.14 23.88 -3.34
CA TYR A 329 6.57 22.59 -3.88
C TYR A 329 5.42 21.60 -3.93
N GLN A 330 5.35 20.84 -5.01
CA GLN A 330 4.37 19.78 -5.18
C GLN A 330 5.02 18.41 -5.06
N ASN A 331 4.20 17.35 -4.96
CA ASN A 331 4.67 15.97 -4.94
C ASN A 331 5.55 15.61 -3.73
N HIS A 332 5.08 15.95 -2.52
CA HIS A 332 5.82 15.70 -1.27
C HIS A 332 6.17 14.24 -1.01
N LYS A 333 5.65 13.26 -1.77
CA LYS A 333 6.11 11.87 -1.70
C LYS A 333 7.63 11.74 -1.93
N ASP A 334 8.23 12.70 -2.64
CA ASP A 334 9.66 12.72 -2.94
C ASP A 334 10.52 12.89 -1.68
N LEU A 335 9.93 13.40 -0.57
CA LEU A 335 10.58 13.50 0.74
C LEU A 335 11.05 12.13 1.27
N MET A 336 10.45 11.02 0.83
CA MET A 336 10.95 9.67 1.14
C MET A 336 12.37 9.41 0.58
N ALA A 337 12.76 10.12 -0.46
CA ALA A 337 14.07 10.05 -1.10
C ALA A 337 14.99 11.22 -0.73
N PHE A 338 14.65 11.98 0.33
CA PHE A 338 15.48 13.10 0.79
C PHE A 338 16.89 12.60 1.16
N PRO A 339 17.96 13.27 0.69
CA PRO A 339 19.34 12.83 0.92
C PRO A 339 19.71 12.89 2.40
N ASP A 340 20.31 11.83 2.91
CA ASP A 340 20.76 11.78 4.31
C ASP A 340 22.13 12.45 4.55
N CYS A 341 22.85 12.78 3.50
CA CYS A 341 24.15 13.44 3.55
C CYS A 341 25.18 12.71 4.44
N GLY A 342 25.00 11.40 4.66
CA GLY A 342 25.83 10.61 5.57
C GLY A 342 25.50 10.76 7.06
N ARG A 343 24.40 11.45 7.40
CA ARG A 343 23.94 11.72 8.77
C ARG A 343 23.04 10.58 9.27
N HIS A 344 23.66 9.43 9.51
CA HIS A 344 22.98 8.25 10.02
C HIS A 344 22.42 8.44 11.44
N ASP A 345 22.99 9.39 12.20
CA ASP A 345 22.50 9.82 13.51
C ASP A 345 21.10 10.47 13.48
N LEU A 346 20.64 10.92 12.31
CA LEU A 346 19.32 11.52 12.09
C LEU A 346 18.27 10.52 11.57
N LYS A 347 18.57 9.22 11.61
CA LYS A 347 17.68 8.11 11.23
C LYS A 347 17.55 7.10 12.36
N TYR A 348 16.55 6.26 12.29
CA TYR A 348 16.48 5.10 13.15
C TYR A 348 17.68 4.18 12.95
N ALA A 349 18.18 3.61 14.05
CA ALA A 349 19.20 2.57 14.00
C ALA A 349 18.66 1.38 13.21
N LYS A 350 19.41 0.95 12.18
CA LYS A 350 19.04 -0.23 11.39
C LYS A 350 19.35 -1.49 12.19
N TRP A 351 18.33 -2.23 12.55
CA TRP A 351 18.51 -3.55 13.14
C TRP A 351 18.98 -4.55 12.08
N LYS A 352 19.98 -5.35 12.44
CA LYS A 352 20.44 -6.44 11.58
C LYS A 352 19.45 -7.60 11.68
N PRO A 353 18.99 -8.19 10.57
CA PRO A 353 18.15 -9.37 10.62
C PRO A 353 18.84 -10.52 11.34
N ILE A 354 18.17 -11.09 12.31
CA ILE A 354 18.66 -12.21 13.12
C ILE A 354 18.58 -13.49 12.29
N LEU A 355 19.65 -14.26 12.32
CA LEU A 355 19.71 -15.57 11.68
C LEU A 355 19.20 -16.62 12.67
N LYS A 356 18.32 -17.49 12.23
CA LYS A 356 17.88 -18.66 13.02
C LYS A 356 18.86 -19.79 12.80
N PRO A 357 19.63 -20.23 13.82
CA PRO A 357 20.67 -21.25 13.65
C PRO A 357 20.15 -22.53 12.98
N GLU A 358 18.97 -22.97 13.33
CA GLU A 358 18.32 -24.16 12.78
C GLU A 358 17.94 -24.05 11.29
N LEU A 359 17.87 -22.83 10.74
CA LEU A 359 17.62 -22.57 9.32
C LEU A 359 18.88 -22.17 8.55
N GLU A 360 19.99 -21.93 9.24
CA GLU A 360 21.27 -21.53 8.64
C GLU A 360 22.34 -22.64 8.70
N ALA A 361 22.02 -23.78 9.34
CA ALA A 361 22.89 -24.94 9.39
C ALA A 361 23.19 -25.50 7.98
N GLU A 362 24.27 -26.26 7.83
CA GLU A 362 24.65 -26.93 6.59
C GLU A 362 23.69 -28.06 6.22
N ASP A 363 22.91 -28.53 7.18
CA ASP A 363 21.90 -29.56 7.02
C ASP A 363 20.75 -29.14 6.11
N SER A 364 19.99 -30.14 5.64
CA SER A 364 18.78 -29.95 4.85
C SER A 364 17.72 -29.15 5.61
N ILE A 365 17.36 -27.98 5.11
CA ILE A 365 16.27 -27.17 5.67
C ILE A 365 14.93 -27.87 5.46
N ILE A 366 14.73 -28.52 4.31
CA ILE A 366 13.54 -29.34 4.04
C ILE A 366 13.44 -30.49 5.06
N GLY A 367 14.56 -31.11 5.43
CA GLY A 367 14.63 -32.06 6.52
C GLY A 367 14.17 -31.48 7.85
N LYS A 368 14.69 -30.33 8.23
CA LYS A 368 14.31 -29.61 9.46
C LYS A 368 12.83 -29.20 9.51
N ILE A 369 12.23 -28.84 8.36
CA ILE A 369 10.80 -28.56 8.26
C ILE A 369 9.95 -29.82 8.46
N ARG A 370 10.45 -30.99 8.05
CA ARG A 370 9.77 -32.28 8.28
C ARG A 370 9.80 -32.73 9.75
N GLU A 371 10.85 -32.37 10.47
CA GLU A 371 10.97 -32.66 11.90
C GLU A 371 9.99 -31.86 12.74
N LYS A 372 9.85 -30.54 12.43
CA LYS A 372 9.04 -29.59 13.16
C LYS A 372 8.66 -28.41 12.28
N ASP A 373 7.49 -27.81 12.48
CA ASP A 373 7.11 -26.56 11.84
C ASP A 373 8.17 -25.49 12.13
N ARG A 374 8.55 -24.72 11.11
CA ARG A 374 9.51 -23.61 11.21
C ARG A 374 8.84 -22.33 10.79
N PHE A 375 9.36 -21.20 11.29
CA PHE A 375 8.86 -19.88 10.90
C PHE A 375 9.97 -18.84 10.90
N ILE A 376 9.76 -17.81 10.12
CA ILE A 376 10.50 -16.55 10.22
C ILE A 376 9.51 -15.40 10.37
N HIS A 377 9.88 -14.39 11.16
CA HIS A 377 9.16 -13.12 11.29
C HIS A 377 10.06 -12.01 10.75
N VAL A 378 9.83 -11.64 9.48
CA VAL A 378 10.58 -10.55 8.84
C VAL A 378 10.03 -9.20 9.31
N PRO A 379 10.85 -8.14 9.36
CA PRO A 379 12.27 -8.04 9.02
C PRO A 379 13.21 -8.41 10.18
N TYR A 380 12.67 -8.83 11.34
CA TYR A 380 13.46 -9.24 12.50
C TYR A 380 14.36 -10.43 12.17
N HIS A 381 13.80 -11.45 11.49
CA HIS A 381 14.55 -12.58 10.96
C HIS A 381 14.91 -12.39 9.49
N SER A 382 15.98 -13.04 9.08
CA SER A 382 16.45 -12.99 7.70
C SER A 382 15.50 -13.68 6.73
N PHE A 383 15.08 -12.99 5.68
CA PHE A 383 14.32 -13.57 4.57
C PHE A 383 15.16 -14.57 3.74
N ASN A 384 16.49 -14.52 3.87
CA ASN A 384 17.35 -15.47 3.17
C ASN A 384 17.10 -16.93 3.58
N SER A 385 16.65 -17.18 4.81
CA SER A 385 16.28 -18.54 5.24
C SER A 385 15.18 -19.14 4.36
N PHE A 386 14.17 -18.34 3.97
CA PHE A 386 13.16 -18.78 3.00
C PHE A 386 13.76 -18.96 1.59
N ILE A 387 14.66 -18.08 1.16
CA ILE A 387 15.34 -18.24 -0.14
C ILE A 387 16.15 -19.54 -0.19
N ARG A 388 16.76 -19.95 0.93
CA ARG A 388 17.49 -21.22 1.04
C ARG A 388 16.57 -22.41 0.85
N VAL A 389 15.35 -22.41 1.39
CA VAL A 389 14.34 -23.46 1.13
C VAL A 389 14.09 -23.63 -0.36
N LEU A 390 13.88 -22.55 -1.08
CA LEU A 390 13.65 -22.59 -2.54
C LEU A 390 14.89 -23.06 -3.30
N ARG A 391 16.08 -22.68 -2.85
CA ARG A 391 17.35 -23.11 -3.48
C ARG A 391 17.60 -24.59 -3.24
N GLU A 392 17.38 -25.08 -2.03
CA GLU A 392 17.47 -26.51 -1.73
C GLU A 392 16.44 -27.29 -2.58
N ALA A 393 15.20 -26.81 -2.65
CA ALA A 393 14.18 -27.42 -3.48
C ALA A 393 14.57 -27.47 -4.98
N ALA A 394 15.26 -26.43 -5.47
CA ALA A 394 15.76 -26.42 -6.85
C ALA A 394 16.84 -27.45 -7.14
N LEU A 395 17.69 -27.75 -6.17
CA LEU A 395 18.86 -28.65 -6.32
C LEU A 395 18.60 -30.08 -5.88
N SER A 396 17.72 -30.30 -4.90
CA SER A 396 17.44 -31.63 -4.33
C SER A 396 16.85 -32.59 -5.35
N ARG A 397 17.41 -33.82 -5.44
CA ARG A 397 16.89 -34.91 -6.30
C ARG A 397 15.56 -35.49 -5.78
N ASP A 398 15.20 -35.23 -4.53
CA ASP A 398 13.95 -35.68 -3.92
C ASP A 398 12.76 -34.80 -4.30
N VAL A 399 13.01 -33.56 -4.68
CA VAL A 399 11.97 -32.61 -5.12
C VAL A 399 11.57 -32.91 -6.56
N ARG A 400 10.26 -33.02 -6.80
CA ARG A 400 9.65 -33.28 -8.11
C ARG A 400 8.98 -32.06 -8.69
N ALA A 401 8.26 -31.29 -7.85
CA ALA A 401 7.51 -30.16 -8.30
C ALA A 401 7.49 -29.02 -7.26
N ILE A 402 7.36 -27.79 -7.74
CA ILE A 402 7.23 -26.57 -6.94
C ILE A 402 6.07 -25.75 -7.49
N ASN A 403 5.06 -25.45 -6.66
CA ASN A 403 3.97 -24.55 -6.99
C ASN A 403 4.06 -23.30 -6.12
N VAL A 404 3.93 -22.10 -6.72
CA VAL A 404 4.09 -20.82 -6.01
C VAL A 404 3.03 -19.82 -6.47
N THR A 405 2.48 -19.02 -5.54
CA THR A 405 1.68 -17.85 -5.87
C THR A 405 2.54 -16.57 -5.75
N LEU A 406 2.50 -15.72 -6.76
CA LEU A 406 3.27 -14.46 -6.80
C LEU A 406 2.32 -13.28 -7.07
N TYR A 407 2.45 -12.22 -6.26
CA TYR A 407 1.64 -11.00 -6.39
C TYR A 407 2.49 -9.81 -6.84
N ARG A 408 3.58 -9.53 -6.14
CA ARG A 408 4.59 -8.49 -6.44
C ARG A 408 5.97 -9.10 -6.43
N LEU A 409 6.81 -8.69 -7.37
CA LEU A 409 8.16 -9.23 -7.56
C LEU A 409 9.21 -8.12 -7.50
N ALA A 410 10.32 -8.38 -6.83
CA ALA A 410 11.47 -7.49 -6.81
C ALA A 410 12.12 -7.38 -8.21
N LYS A 411 12.70 -6.23 -8.55
CA LYS A 411 13.39 -6.02 -9.83
C LYS A 411 14.49 -7.07 -10.10
N ALA A 412 15.17 -7.56 -9.05
CA ALA A 412 16.21 -8.58 -9.10
C ALA A 412 15.86 -9.78 -8.19
N SER A 413 14.63 -10.31 -8.30
CA SER A 413 14.09 -11.32 -7.39
C SER A 413 14.93 -12.59 -7.32
N LYS A 414 15.39 -12.93 -6.11
CA LYS A 414 16.07 -14.21 -5.79
C LYS A 414 15.06 -15.38 -5.81
N VAL A 415 13.80 -15.09 -5.44
CA VAL A 415 12.70 -16.07 -5.53
C VAL A 415 12.55 -16.55 -6.97
N VAL A 416 12.40 -15.64 -7.92
CA VAL A 416 12.26 -15.99 -9.34
C VAL A 416 13.51 -16.72 -9.86
N LYS A 417 14.71 -16.28 -9.46
CA LYS A 417 15.96 -16.95 -9.85
C LYS A 417 16.01 -18.40 -9.34
N ALA A 418 15.55 -18.66 -8.12
CA ALA A 418 15.49 -20.03 -7.57
C ALA A 418 14.47 -20.90 -8.33
N LEU A 419 13.32 -20.35 -8.74
CA LEU A 419 12.31 -21.06 -9.51
C LEU A 419 12.80 -21.39 -10.94
N ILE A 420 13.51 -20.46 -11.59
CA ILE A 420 14.16 -20.71 -12.89
C ILE A 420 15.21 -21.81 -12.75
N CYS A 421 16.05 -21.75 -11.72
CA CYS A 421 17.04 -22.79 -11.43
C CYS A 421 16.36 -24.16 -11.22
N ALA A 422 15.23 -24.21 -10.52
CA ALA A 422 14.48 -25.44 -10.33
C ALA A 422 13.97 -26.04 -11.66
N ALA A 423 13.40 -25.22 -12.54
CA ALA A 423 12.95 -25.65 -13.86
C ALA A 423 14.10 -26.18 -14.71
N GLN A 424 15.24 -25.48 -14.74
CA GLN A 424 16.46 -25.90 -15.43
C GLN A 424 17.04 -27.22 -14.87
N ASN A 425 16.82 -27.52 -13.59
CA ASN A 425 17.16 -28.80 -12.96
C ASN A 425 16.05 -29.87 -13.12
N GLY A 426 15.14 -29.70 -14.10
CA GLY A 426 14.13 -30.68 -14.47
C GLY A 426 12.97 -30.82 -13.48
N LYS A 427 12.76 -29.84 -12.57
CA LYS A 427 11.59 -29.83 -11.69
C LYS A 427 10.37 -29.31 -12.45
N LYS A 428 9.18 -29.85 -12.18
CA LYS A 428 7.94 -29.24 -12.64
C LYS A 428 7.67 -27.99 -11.77
N VAL A 429 7.80 -26.81 -12.37
CA VAL A 429 7.56 -25.54 -11.66
C VAL A 429 6.30 -24.90 -12.22
N THR A 430 5.31 -24.65 -11.35
CA THR A 430 4.07 -23.93 -11.70
C THR A 430 4.01 -22.64 -10.88
N VAL A 431 3.90 -21.50 -11.55
CA VAL A 431 3.82 -20.18 -10.91
C VAL A 431 2.50 -19.52 -11.26
N VAL A 432 1.72 -19.19 -10.24
CA VAL A 432 0.50 -18.40 -10.38
C VAL A 432 0.85 -16.93 -10.16
N ILE A 433 0.70 -16.10 -11.19
CA ILE A 433 1.01 -14.66 -11.14
C ILE A 433 -0.26 -13.83 -11.21
N GLU A 434 -0.43 -12.90 -10.26
CA GLU A 434 -1.45 -11.86 -10.32
C GLU A 434 -0.99 -10.71 -11.23
N LEU A 435 -1.52 -10.67 -12.46
CA LEU A 435 -1.16 -9.60 -13.41
C LEU A 435 -1.74 -8.24 -13.05
N PHE A 436 -2.88 -8.22 -12.33
CA PHE A 436 -3.56 -6.99 -11.92
C PHE A 436 -3.07 -6.46 -10.56
N ALA A 437 -1.81 -6.75 -10.20
CA ALA A 437 -1.16 -6.12 -9.07
C ALA A 437 -0.93 -4.64 -9.41
N ARG A 438 -1.78 -3.76 -8.87
CA ARG A 438 -1.80 -2.32 -9.21
C ARG A 438 -0.41 -1.68 -9.09
N PHE A 439 0.03 -1.00 -10.15
CA PHE A 439 1.33 -0.36 -10.34
C PHE A 439 2.54 -1.30 -10.54
N ASP A 440 2.35 -2.62 -10.51
CA ASP A 440 3.41 -3.61 -10.75
C ASP A 440 3.18 -4.42 -12.04
N GLU A 441 2.18 -4.06 -12.84
CA GLU A 441 1.74 -4.82 -14.01
C GLU A 441 2.87 -5.01 -15.03
N GLU A 442 3.63 -3.95 -15.36
CA GLU A 442 4.75 -4.02 -16.30
C GLU A 442 5.87 -4.96 -15.80
N SER A 443 6.16 -4.90 -14.50
CA SER A 443 7.15 -5.78 -13.87
C SER A 443 6.69 -7.24 -13.90
N ASN A 444 5.42 -7.50 -13.58
CA ASN A 444 4.87 -8.85 -13.58
C ASN A 444 4.81 -9.46 -14.99
N ILE A 445 4.48 -8.67 -16.02
CA ILE A 445 4.53 -9.09 -17.42
C ILE A 445 5.97 -9.49 -17.83
N LYS A 446 6.97 -8.66 -17.47
CA LYS A 446 8.38 -8.95 -17.78
C LYS A 446 8.86 -10.24 -17.14
N TRP A 447 8.54 -10.45 -15.86
CA TRP A 447 8.92 -11.66 -15.16
C TRP A 447 8.18 -12.91 -15.67
N SER A 448 6.90 -12.77 -16.05
CA SER A 448 6.12 -13.87 -16.63
C SER A 448 6.77 -14.42 -17.90
N LYS A 449 7.17 -13.54 -18.82
CA LYS A 449 7.88 -13.92 -20.05
C LYS A 449 9.17 -14.69 -19.72
N ARG A 450 9.99 -14.16 -18.82
CA ARG A 450 11.26 -14.77 -18.44
C ARG A 450 11.08 -16.13 -17.77
N LEU A 451 10.03 -16.34 -16.98
CA LEU A 451 9.70 -17.62 -16.38
C LEU A 451 9.28 -18.64 -17.46
N GLN A 452 8.42 -18.22 -18.42
CA GLN A 452 7.99 -19.09 -19.53
C GLN A 452 9.16 -19.50 -20.43
N GLU A 453 10.07 -18.59 -20.74
CA GLU A 453 11.30 -18.85 -21.51
C GLU A 453 12.20 -19.90 -20.79
N ALA A 454 12.14 -19.95 -19.47
CA ALA A 454 12.88 -20.93 -18.66
C ALA A 454 12.14 -22.28 -18.48
N GLY A 455 10.99 -22.48 -19.14
CA GLY A 455 10.20 -23.70 -19.05
C GLY A 455 9.29 -23.80 -17.83
N VAL A 456 9.04 -22.71 -17.13
CA VAL A 456 8.09 -22.64 -16.00
C VAL A 456 6.65 -22.53 -16.54
N GLU A 457 5.75 -23.33 -16.01
CA GLU A 457 4.31 -23.19 -16.24
C GLU A 457 3.78 -21.95 -15.53
N VAL A 458 3.34 -20.92 -16.27
CA VAL A 458 2.82 -19.67 -15.72
C VAL A 458 1.30 -19.61 -15.90
N ILE A 459 0.58 -19.44 -14.78
CA ILE A 459 -0.88 -19.30 -14.73
C ILE A 459 -1.21 -17.85 -14.35
N PHE A 460 -2.04 -17.19 -15.14
CA PHE A 460 -2.44 -15.80 -14.95
C PHE A 460 -3.78 -15.71 -14.22
N GLY A 461 -3.72 -15.91 -12.90
CA GLY A 461 -4.86 -15.70 -12.01
C GLY A 461 -6.08 -16.59 -12.30
N VAL A 462 -7.21 -16.18 -11.75
CA VAL A 462 -8.54 -16.76 -11.96
C VAL A 462 -9.46 -15.61 -12.35
N GLU A 463 -10.24 -15.77 -13.40
CA GLU A 463 -11.15 -14.73 -13.85
C GLU A 463 -12.15 -14.37 -12.75
N GLY A 464 -12.29 -13.08 -12.47
CA GLY A 464 -13.16 -12.56 -11.40
C GLY A 464 -12.60 -12.67 -9.97
N LEU A 465 -11.47 -13.37 -9.75
CA LEU A 465 -10.84 -13.53 -8.44
C LEU A 465 -9.37 -13.08 -8.46
N LYS A 466 -8.99 -12.19 -7.56
CA LYS A 466 -7.57 -11.81 -7.40
C LYS A 466 -6.82 -12.80 -6.52
N ILE A 467 -5.65 -13.24 -6.97
CA ILE A 467 -4.77 -14.11 -6.19
C ILE A 467 -4.02 -13.27 -5.17
N HIS A 468 -4.35 -13.43 -3.88
CA HIS A 468 -3.68 -12.68 -2.83
C HIS A 468 -3.04 -13.56 -1.75
N SER A 469 -3.27 -14.86 -1.76
CA SER A 469 -2.57 -15.83 -0.90
C SER A 469 -1.07 -15.89 -1.23
N LYS A 470 -0.23 -16.17 -0.23
CA LYS A 470 1.22 -16.28 -0.35
C LYS A 470 1.62 -17.70 0.01
N LEU A 471 1.63 -18.56 -1.00
CA LEU A 471 1.76 -20.00 -0.85
C LEU A 471 2.92 -20.56 -1.67
N VAL A 472 3.62 -21.52 -1.09
CA VAL A 472 4.54 -22.41 -1.79
C VAL A 472 4.18 -23.84 -1.41
N HIS A 473 4.07 -24.73 -2.39
CA HIS A 473 3.96 -26.15 -2.21
C HIS A 473 5.12 -26.84 -2.90
N ILE A 474 5.87 -27.63 -2.18
CA ILE A 474 7.04 -28.36 -2.69
C ILE A 474 6.75 -29.87 -2.55
N SER A 475 6.64 -30.55 -3.70
CA SER A 475 6.39 -31.98 -3.74
C SER A 475 7.70 -32.74 -3.70
N CYS A 476 7.84 -33.58 -2.68
CA CYS A 476 9.05 -34.32 -2.40
C CYS A 476 8.77 -35.83 -2.25
N LYS A 477 9.76 -36.71 -2.55
CA LYS A 477 9.64 -38.14 -2.35
C LYS A 477 9.43 -38.53 -0.87
N GLY A 478 10.08 -37.84 0.04
CA GLY A 478 10.02 -38.09 1.49
C GLY A 478 8.91 -37.37 2.24
N GLY A 479 7.89 -36.84 1.55
CA GLY A 479 6.79 -36.05 2.08
C GLY A 479 6.85 -34.59 1.66
N ASP A 480 5.72 -34.08 1.20
CA ASP A 480 5.58 -32.72 0.70
C ASP A 480 5.68 -31.68 1.84
N ILE A 481 6.12 -30.47 1.52
CA ILE A 481 6.14 -29.34 2.44
C ILE A 481 5.36 -28.15 1.87
N ALA A 482 4.90 -27.27 2.74
CA ALA A 482 4.25 -26.01 2.36
C ALA A 482 4.86 -24.83 3.10
N CYS A 483 4.95 -23.68 2.42
CA CYS A 483 5.22 -22.40 3.05
C CYS A 483 4.00 -21.50 2.89
N ILE A 484 3.57 -20.85 3.98
CA ILE A 484 2.37 -20.03 4.04
C ILE A 484 2.76 -18.69 4.66
N GLY A 485 2.67 -17.63 3.86
CA GLY A 485 3.10 -16.28 4.27
C GLY A 485 1.94 -15.32 4.52
N THR A 486 2.15 -14.33 5.40
CA THR A 486 1.25 -13.19 5.53
C THR A 486 1.58 -12.11 4.50
N GLY A 487 2.84 -11.97 4.11
CA GLY A 487 3.38 -10.99 3.18
C GLY A 487 3.84 -11.55 1.84
N ASN A 488 4.03 -10.65 0.87
CA ASN A 488 4.49 -11.01 -0.46
C ASN A 488 5.87 -11.67 -0.43
N LEU A 489 6.12 -12.60 -1.34
CA LEU A 489 7.43 -13.23 -1.55
C LEU A 489 8.38 -12.26 -2.28
N HIS A 490 8.68 -11.14 -1.62
CA HIS A 490 9.38 -10.00 -2.18
C HIS A 490 10.46 -9.50 -1.22
N GLU A 491 11.70 -9.57 -1.62
CA GLU A 491 12.88 -9.28 -0.79
C GLU A 491 12.93 -7.83 -0.28
N GLY A 492 12.39 -6.88 -1.04
CA GLY A 492 12.27 -5.48 -0.62
C GLY A 492 11.24 -5.30 0.49
N ASN A 493 10.06 -5.90 0.33
CA ASN A 493 9.01 -5.83 1.35
C ASN A 493 9.45 -6.49 2.65
N ALA A 494 10.16 -7.61 2.58
CA ALA A 494 10.68 -8.33 3.73
C ALA A 494 11.69 -7.52 4.59
N LYS A 495 12.16 -6.38 4.11
CA LYS A 495 13.06 -5.47 4.86
C LYS A 495 12.32 -4.40 5.64
N VAL A 496 11.05 -4.15 5.31
CA VAL A 496 10.29 -3.02 5.83
C VAL A 496 8.87 -3.38 6.33
N TYR A 497 8.37 -4.59 6.04
CA TYR A 497 7.06 -5.08 6.46
C TYR A 497 7.21 -6.17 7.51
N THR A 498 6.43 -6.10 8.60
CA THR A 498 6.38 -7.18 9.58
C THR A 498 5.48 -8.28 9.06
N ASP A 499 6.07 -9.39 8.65
CA ASP A 499 5.36 -10.54 8.08
C ASP A 499 5.91 -11.86 8.58
N TYR A 500 5.01 -12.84 8.70
CA TYR A 500 5.36 -14.21 9.01
C TYR A 500 5.44 -15.08 7.76
N MET A 501 6.37 -16.02 7.78
CA MET A 501 6.42 -17.15 6.86
C MET A 501 6.48 -18.43 7.68
N MET A 502 5.39 -19.17 7.73
CA MET A 502 5.33 -20.53 8.33
C MET A 502 5.70 -21.55 7.28
N MET A 503 6.53 -22.52 7.66
CA MET A 503 6.99 -23.65 6.84
C MET A 503 6.66 -24.94 7.56
N THR A 504 5.89 -25.82 6.92
CA THR A 504 5.31 -27.01 7.55
C THR A 504 5.34 -28.23 6.65
N ALA A 505 5.46 -29.41 7.24
CA ALA A 505 5.27 -30.70 6.60
C ALA A 505 4.02 -31.44 7.11
N ARG A 506 3.15 -30.76 7.91
CA ARG A 506 1.91 -31.40 8.43
C ARG A 506 1.01 -31.83 7.28
N PRO A 507 0.74 -33.15 7.14
CA PRO A 507 0.07 -33.64 5.95
C PRO A 507 -1.32 -33.06 5.69
N GLN A 508 -2.07 -32.72 6.76
CA GLN A 508 -3.39 -32.11 6.65
C GLN A 508 -3.33 -30.71 6.04
N ILE A 509 -2.35 -29.88 6.46
CA ILE A 509 -2.15 -28.52 5.93
C ILE A 509 -1.60 -28.60 4.51
N VAL A 510 -0.55 -29.36 4.29
CA VAL A 510 0.14 -29.50 3.00
C VAL A 510 -0.82 -29.96 1.89
N ARG A 511 -1.66 -30.98 2.20
CA ARG A 511 -2.69 -31.45 1.25
C ARG A 511 -3.69 -30.34 0.89
N GLU A 512 -4.07 -29.51 1.84
CA GLU A 512 -5.03 -28.42 1.57
C GLU A 512 -4.39 -27.24 0.85
N VAL A 513 -3.10 -26.94 1.11
CA VAL A 513 -2.35 -25.98 0.28
C VAL A 513 -2.31 -26.45 -1.18
N LYS A 514 -2.05 -27.74 -1.42
CA LYS A 514 -2.12 -28.31 -2.78
C LYS A 514 -3.52 -28.15 -3.40
N LYS A 515 -4.59 -28.40 -2.63
CA LYS A 515 -5.97 -28.19 -3.10
C LYS A 515 -6.25 -26.72 -3.48
N VAL A 516 -5.60 -25.74 -2.85
CA VAL A 516 -5.71 -24.34 -3.27
C VAL A 516 -5.15 -24.14 -4.67
N PHE A 517 -3.99 -24.74 -4.99
CA PHE A 517 -3.45 -24.71 -6.36
C PHE A 517 -4.35 -25.44 -7.36
N ASP A 518 -4.92 -26.59 -6.97
CA ASP A 518 -5.89 -27.33 -7.80
C ASP A 518 -7.16 -26.48 -8.06
N PHE A 519 -7.64 -25.75 -7.04
CA PHE A 519 -8.75 -24.82 -7.17
C PHE A 519 -8.43 -23.64 -8.13
N ILE A 520 -7.23 -23.06 -8.03
CA ILE A 520 -6.79 -22.00 -8.94
C ILE A 520 -6.79 -22.50 -10.41
N GLN A 521 -6.36 -23.72 -10.64
CA GLN A 521 -6.35 -24.33 -11.98
C GLN A 521 -7.73 -24.70 -12.49
N LYS A 522 -8.66 -25.07 -11.59
CA LYS A 522 -9.99 -25.57 -11.92
C LYS A 522 -11.06 -24.95 -11.00
N PRO A 523 -11.30 -23.63 -11.09
CA PRO A 523 -12.12 -22.89 -10.12
C PRO A 523 -13.62 -23.28 -10.12
N PHE A 524 -14.07 -23.96 -11.15
CA PHE A 524 -15.44 -24.45 -11.26
C PHE A 524 -15.69 -25.78 -10.50
N LYS A 525 -14.64 -26.43 -9.96
CA LYS A 525 -14.80 -27.65 -9.16
C LYS A 525 -15.02 -27.28 -7.69
N PRO A 526 -16.08 -27.76 -7.04
CA PRO A 526 -16.29 -27.57 -5.62
C PRO A 526 -15.13 -28.17 -4.81
N VAL A 527 -14.54 -27.37 -3.93
CA VAL A 527 -13.46 -27.81 -3.04
C VAL A 527 -13.83 -27.49 -1.60
N LYS A 528 -13.71 -28.47 -0.71
CA LYS A 528 -13.89 -28.29 0.75
C LYS A 528 -12.55 -28.30 1.45
N PHE A 529 -12.38 -27.34 2.35
CA PHE A 529 -11.22 -27.20 3.21
C PHE A 529 -11.64 -27.45 4.67
N ARG A 530 -10.93 -28.32 5.37
CA ARG A 530 -11.19 -28.65 6.79
C ARG A 530 -10.32 -27.79 7.70
N GLU A 531 -9.04 -27.75 7.41
CA GLU A 531 -8.01 -27.06 8.17
C GLU A 531 -7.92 -25.57 7.78
N LEU A 532 -7.69 -25.30 6.50
CA LEU A 532 -7.53 -23.95 6.01
C LEU A 532 -8.85 -23.18 5.97
N LEU A 533 -8.79 -21.90 6.27
CA LEU A 533 -9.85 -20.94 5.96
C LEU A 533 -9.50 -20.32 4.60
N VAL A 534 -10.26 -20.66 3.57
CA VAL A 534 -9.99 -20.24 2.19
C VAL A 534 -11.13 -19.35 1.67
N SER A 535 -10.78 -18.17 1.16
CA SER A 535 -11.70 -17.29 0.44
C SER A 535 -11.58 -17.56 -1.07
N PRO A 536 -12.68 -17.44 -1.82
CA PRO A 536 -14.04 -17.06 -1.44
C PRO A 536 -14.92 -18.19 -0.87
N ASN A 537 -14.36 -19.39 -0.69
CA ASN A 537 -15.12 -20.60 -0.33
C ASN A 537 -15.86 -20.47 1.01
N GLU A 538 -15.17 -20.76 2.13
CA GLU A 538 -15.80 -20.86 3.45
C GLU A 538 -15.15 -19.98 4.51
N MET A 539 -14.24 -19.06 4.15
CA MET A 539 -13.49 -18.27 5.13
C MET A 539 -14.42 -17.41 6.01
N LYS A 540 -15.30 -16.61 5.42
CA LYS A 540 -16.19 -15.72 6.18
C LYS A 540 -17.15 -16.52 7.09
N PRO A 541 -17.88 -17.55 6.62
CA PRO A 541 -18.70 -18.39 7.49
C PRO A 541 -17.93 -19.06 8.63
N LYS A 542 -16.69 -19.50 8.39
CA LYS A 542 -15.85 -20.10 9.44
C LYS A 542 -15.43 -19.07 10.49
N ILE A 543 -15.03 -17.85 10.10
CA ILE A 543 -14.71 -16.76 11.03
C ILE A 543 -15.93 -16.41 11.89
N LEU A 544 -17.11 -16.24 11.29
CA LEU A 544 -18.33 -15.96 12.03
C LEU A 544 -18.68 -17.08 13.01
N ARG A 545 -18.40 -18.35 12.66
CA ARG A 545 -18.58 -19.50 13.55
C ARG A 545 -17.60 -19.45 14.75
N LEU A 546 -16.32 -19.15 14.50
CA LEU A 546 -15.32 -19.00 15.57
C LEU A 546 -15.74 -17.92 16.58
N ILE A 547 -16.21 -16.77 16.10
CA ILE A 547 -16.73 -15.70 16.97
C ILE A 547 -17.99 -16.19 17.72
N SER A 548 -18.88 -16.94 17.07
CA SER A 548 -20.08 -17.51 17.72
C SER A 548 -19.74 -18.56 18.77
N GLU A 549 -18.65 -19.31 18.63
CA GLU A 549 -18.13 -20.23 19.63
C GLU A 549 -17.69 -19.44 20.88
N GLU A 550 -17.00 -18.31 20.74
CA GLU A 550 -16.65 -17.46 21.90
C GLU A 550 -17.89 -16.87 22.60
N ILE A 551 -18.92 -16.44 21.83
CA ILE A 551 -20.20 -15.99 22.40
C ILE A 551 -20.83 -17.08 23.25
N ARG A 552 -20.85 -18.32 22.77
CA ARG A 552 -21.38 -19.45 23.52
C ARG A 552 -20.56 -19.73 24.77
N ASN A 553 -19.21 -19.80 24.65
CA ASN A 553 -18.31 -20.01 25.75
C ASN A 553 -18.50 -18.96 26.87
N ALA A 554 -18.60 -17.68 26.51
CA ALA A 554 -18.87 -16.60 27.46
C ALA A 554 -20.21 -16.77 28.19
N ARG A 555 -21.28 -17.15 27.47
CA ARG A 555 -22.61 -17.39 28.06
C ARG A 555 -22.64 -18.60 28.98
N GLU A 556 -21.81 -19.60 28.72
CA GLU A 556 -21.65 -20.81 29.52
C GLU A 556 -20.65 -20.62 30.66
N GLY A 557 -20.06 -19.45 30.82
CA GLY A 557 -19.07 -19.14 31.89
C GLY A 557 -17.68 -19.76 31.63
N ALA A 558 -17.42 -20.25 30.41
CA ALA A 558 -16.10 -20.73 29.99
C ALA A 558 -15.20 -19.57 29.54
N GLU A 559 -13.90 -19.82 29.48
CA GLU A 559 -12.93 -18.84 29.01
C GLU A 559 -13.23 -18.38 27.58
N ALA A 560 -13.42 -17.06 27.37
CA ALA A 560 -13.82 -16.49 26.10
C ALA A 560 -13.17 -15.14 25.87
N TRP A 561 -12.28 -15.09 24.88
CA TRP A 561 -11.65 -13.85 24.43
C TRP A 561 -11.19 -14.00 22.96
N ILE A 562 -10.98 -12.84 22.30
CA ILE A 562 -10.51 -12.77 20.90
C ILE A 562 -9.35 -11.78 20.83
N LYS A 563 -8.22 -12.18 20.27
CA LYS A 563 -7.09 -11.31 19.95
C LYS A 563 -6.86 -11.33 18.43
N VAL A 564 -6.81 -10.17 17.82
CA VAL A 564 -6.65 -10.04 16.36
C VAL A 564 -5.62 -8.98 16.01
N LYS A 565 -4.63 -9.36 15.20
CA LYS A 565 -3.78 -8.40 14.47
C LYS A 565 -4.14 -8.47 12.99
N ILE A 566 -4.47 -7.31 12.40
CA ILE A 566 -4.99 -7.24 11.04
C ILE A 566 -4.73 -5.87 10.43
N ASN A 567 -4.78 -5.74 9.10
CA ASN A 567 -4.62 -4.41 8.51
C ASN A 567 -5.93 -3.63 8.42
N HIS A 568 -7.05 -4.30 8.11
CA HIS A 568 -8.33 -3.61 7.90
C HIS A 568 -9.51 -4.42 8.44
N ILE A 569 -10.48 -3.72 9.05
CA ILE A 569 -11.76 -4.28 9.48
C ILE A 569 -12.89 -3.38 8.92
N THR A 570 -13.58 -3.86 7.88
CA THR A 570 -14.68 -3.11 7.24
C THR A 570 -15.86 -3.99 6.81
N ASP A 571 -15.80 -5.31 7.06
CA ASP A 571 -16.92 -6.21 6.78
C ASP A 571 -18.00 -6.07 7.83
N GLU A 572 -19.19 -5.64 7.42
CA GLU A 572 -20.30 -5.33 8.34
C GLU A 572 -20.78 -6.54 9.14
N ASP A 573 -20.80 -7.74 8.56
CA ASP A 573 -21.29 -8.93 9.27
C ASP A 573 -20.32 -9.35 10.36
N ILE A 574 -18.99 -9.26 10.10
CA ILE A 574 -17.98 -9.53 11.12
C ILE A 574 -18.05 -8.47 12.20
N ILE A 575 -18.18 -7.17 11.87
CA ILE A 575 -18.31 -6.08 12.86
C ILE A 575 -19.52 -6.32 13.75
N ARG A 576 -20.69 -6.63 13.16
CA ARG A 576 -21.90 -6.93 13.92
C ARG A 576 -21.71 -8.13 14.86
N LYS A 577 -21.03 -9.18 14.37
CA LYS A 577 -20.76 -10.37 15.17
C LYS A 577 -19.80 -10.09 16.32
N LEU A 578 -18.82 -9.19 16.15
CA LEU A 578 -17.95 -8.73 17.24
C LEU A 578 -18.70 -7.90 18.27
N TYR A 579 -19.69 -7.10 17.87
CA TYR A 579 -20.57 -6.40 18.81
C TYR A 579 -21.41 -7.38 19.63
N GLU A 580 -22.01 -8.39 18.99
CA GLU A 580 -22.71 -9.47 19.70
C GLU A 580 -21.81 -10.19 20.70
N ALA A 581 -20.53 -10.42 20.35
CA ALA A 581 -19.56 -11.03 21.23
C ALA A 581 -19.21 -10.13 22.42
N SER A 582 -19.00 -8.84 22.19
CA SER A 582 -18.78 -7.86 23.26
C SER A 582 -19.97 -7.79 24.23
N GLN A 583 -21.20 -7.76 23.70
CA GLN A 583 -22.44 -7.78 24.51
C GLN A 583 -22.61 -9.07 25.31
N ALA A 584 -22.05 -10.19 24.85
CA ALA A 584 -22.04 -11.45 25.58
C ALA A 584 -20.91 -11.54 26.62
N GLY A 585 -20.07 -10.49 26.78
CA GLY A 585 -18.98 -10.44 27.75
C GLY A 585 -17.61 -10.91 27.21
N VAL A 586 -17.50 -11.23 25.94
CA VAL A 586 -16.20 -11.61 25.33
C VAL A 586 -15.26 -10.41 25.29
N ARG A 587 -14.07 -10.53 25.87
CA ARG A 587 -13.01 -9.53 25.75
C ARG A 587 -12.37 -9.62 24.37
N ILE A 588 -12.28 -8.49 23.66
CA ILE A 588 -11.80 -8.43 22.29
C ILE A 588 -10.68 -7.40 22.18
N GLU A 589 -9.51 -7.82 21.73
CA GLU A 589 -8.33 -6.99 21.51
C GLU A 589 -7.99 -6.96 20.02
N LEU A 590 -7.99 -5.76 19.43
CA LEU A 590 -7.82 -5.54 18.01
C LEU A 590 -6.60 -4.66 17.74
N LEU A 591 -5.57 -5.21 17.11
CA LEU A 591 -4.42 -4.47 16.62
C LEU A 591 -4.61 -4.20 15.13
N VAL A 592 -5.16 -3.02 14.78
CA VAL A 592 -5.56 -2.66 13.40
C VAL A 592 -4.69 -1.56 12.85
N ARG A 593 -3.88 -1.87 11.85
CA ARG A 593 -2.99 -0.87 11.25
C ARG A 593 -3.73 0.24 10.51
N GLY A 594 -4.69 -0.10 9.66
CA GLY A 594 -5.33 0.80 8.69
C GLY A 594 -6.79 1.13 9.03
N ASN A 595 -7.69 0.86 8.07
CA ASN A 595 -9.11 1.16 8.21
C ASN A 595 -9.76 0.29 9.29
N CYS A 596 -10.49 0.94 10.19
CA CYS A 596 -11.35 0.28 11.18
C CYS A 596 -12.72 0.94 11.14
N SER A 597 -13.70 0.27 10.53
CA SER A 597 -15.08 0.74 10.52
C SER A 597 -15.84 0.42 11.81
N LEU A 598 -15.29 -0.47 12.65
CA LEU A 598 -15.79 -0.78 13.99
C LEU A 598 -15.47 0.39 14.95
N VAL A 599 -16.39 0.72 15.82
CA VAL A 599 -16.23 1.71 16.91
C VAL A 599 -16.09 0.99 18.24
N PRO A 600 -14.90 0.96 18.85
CA PRO A 600 -14.70 0.37 20.18
C PRO A 600 -15.26 1.22 21.30
N GLY A 601 -15.50 0.61 22.47
CA GLY A 601 -15.79 1.30 23.72
C GLY A 601 -17.16 1.98 23.81
N LEU A 602 -18.13 1.62 22.96
CA LEU A 602 -19.50 2.13 23.01
C LEU A 602 -20.28 1.42 24.12
N PRO A 603 -20.88 2.16 25.09
CA PRO A 603 -21.67 1.56 26.17
C PRO A 603 -22.81 0.68 25.62
N GLY A 604 -22.94 -0.53 26.17
CA GLY A 604 -23.95 -1.52 25.79
C GLY A 604 -23.79 -2.13 24.38
N ILE A 605 -22.74 -1.78 23.63
CA ILE A 605 -22.50 -2.28 22.28
C ILE A 605 -21.10 -2.92 22.16
N SER A 606 -20.05 -2.16 22.45
CA SER A 606 -18.66 -2.57 22.21
C SER A 606 -17.73 -2.22 23.37
N GLU A 607 -18.24 -2.15 24.58
CA GLU A 607 -17.49 -1.78 25.78
C GLU A 607 -16.35 -2.76 26.11
N ASN A 608 -16.45 -4.01 25.67
CA ASN A 608 -15.41 -5.03 25.84
C ASN A 608 -14.45 -5.12 24.64
N ILE A 609 -14.51 -4.17 23.69
CA ILE A 609 -13.62 -4.11 22.54
C ILE A 609 -12.58 -3.02 22.74
N TYR A 610 -11.32 -3.39 22.65
CA TYR A 610 -10.16 -2.51 22.72
C TYR A 610 -9.43 -2.55 21.39
N ALA A 611 -9.16 -1.39 20.79
CA ALA A 611 -8.49 -1.32 19.49
C ALA A 611 -7.35 -0.30 19.51
N LYS A 612 -6.19 -0.71 18.99
CA LYS A 612 -5.01 0.13 18.78
C LYS A 612 -4.45 -0.07 17.37
N GLY A 613 -3.64 0.88 16.89
CA GLY A 613 -2.89 0.76 15.65
C GLY A 613 -1.49 1.31 15.80
N VAL A 614 -0.49 0.52 15.45
CA VAL A 614 0.94 0.89 15.52
C VAL A 614 1.40 1.47 14.19
N ILE A 615 2.08 2.61 14.25
CA ILE A 615 2.87 3.20 13.15
C ILE A 615 4.29 3.37 13.66
N ASP A 616 5.24 2.66 13.07
CA ASP A 616 6.63 2.64 13.55
C ASP A 616 7.61 2.45 12.39
N THR A 617 8.85 2.11 12.67
CA THR A 617 9.96 1.85 11.74
C THR A 617 9.58 0.86 10.65
N TYR A 618 8.91 -0.23 11.04
CA TYR A 618 8.41 -1.25 10.13
C TYR A 618 6.90 -1.14 9.96
N LEU A 619 6.43 -1.40 8.76
CA LEU A 619 5.01 -1.42 8.46
C LEU A 619 4.37 -2.69 9.02
N GLU A 620 3.46 -2.54 9.97
CA GLU A 620 2.69 -3.65 10.53
C GLU A 620 1.81 -4.28 9.44
N HIS A 621 2.02 -5.57 9.16
CA HIS A 621 1.37 -6.19 7.99
C HIS A 621 0.86 -7.61 8.22
N SER A 622 1.37 -8.35 9.18
CA SER A 622 0.91 -9.71 9.48
C SER A 622 -0.56 -9.74 9.90
N ARG A 623 -1.25 -10.85 9.60
CA ARG A 623 -2.62 -11.12 10.04
C ARG A 623 -2.60 -12.34 10.93
N ILE A 624 -3.05 -12.16 12.17
CA ILE A 624 -3.05 -13.15 13.24
C ILE A 624 -4.44 -13.12 13.88
N LEU A 625 -5.06 -14.29 14.01
CA LEU A 625 -6.33 -14.44 14.71
C LEU A 625 -6.15 -15.47 15.82
N ILE A 626 -6.56 -15.13 17.05
CA ILE A 626 -6.48 -16.01 18.21
C ILE A 626 -7.83 -15.99 18.90
N PHE A 627 -8.37 -17.17 19.20
CA PHE A 627 -9.64 -17.38 19.87
C PHE A 627 -9.41 -18.25 21.11
N ALA A 628 -9.97 -17.90 22.25
CA ALA A 628 -9.82 -18.64 23.53
C ALA A 628 -10.33 -20.07 23.46
N ASN A 629 -11.43 -20.30 22.73
CA ASN A 629 -12.02 -21.62 22.49
C ASN A 629 -12.19 -22.45 23.78
N GLY A 630 -12.70 -21.82 24.85
CA GLY A 630 -12.96 -22.48 26.11
C GLY A 630 -11.71 -22.98 26.84
N GLY A 631 -10.57 -22.30 26.71
CA GLY A 631 -9.30 -22.63 27.36
C GLY A 631 -8.34 -23.49 26.53
N VAL A 632 -8.70 -23.82 25.26
CA VAL A 632 -7.81 -24.48 24.29
C VAL A 632 -7.63 -23.58 23.07
N PRO A 633 -6.78 -22.54 23.11
CA PRO A 633 -6.76 -21.48 22.12
C PRO A 633 -6.45 -21.95 20.71
N LYS A 634 -7.21 -21.41 19.75
CA LYS A 634 -7.02 -21.62 18.32
C LYS A 634 -6.30 -20.43 17.69
N TYR A 635 -5.22 -20.70 16.97
CA TYR A 635 -4.37 -19.70 16.32
C TYR A 635 -4.45 -19.86 14.80
N TYR A 636 -4.59 -18.74 14.10
CA TYR A 636 -4.57 -18.67 12.64
C TYR A 636 -3.63 -17.58 12.14
N LEU A 637 -2.97 -17.87 11.01
CA LEU A 637 -2.00 -16.99 10.37
C LEU A 637 -2.25 -16.97 8.85
N GLY A 638 -2.17 -15.81 8.19
CA GLY A 638 -2.27 -15.77 6.72
C GLY A 638 -2.48 -14.40 6.09
N SER A 639 -3.19 -14.37 4.96
CA SER A 639 -3.17 -13.22 4.06
C SER A 639 -4.41 -12.31 4.10
N ALA A 640 -5.51 -12.74 4.74
CA ALA A 640 -6.80 -12.10 4.66
C ALA A 640 -7.00 -10.98 5.67
N ASP A 641 -7.45 -9.82 5.21
CA ASP A 641 -8.07 -8.79 6.04
C ASP A 641 -9.59 -9.02 6.13
N TRP A 642 -10.25 -8.44 7.12
CA TRP A 642 -11.69 -8.49 7.28
C TRP A 642 -12.39 -7.38 6.49
N MET A 643 -12.25 -7.49 5.17
CA MET A 643 -12.90 -6.62 4.18
C MET A 643 -13.73 -7.47 3.20
N PRO A 644 -14.87 -6.97 2.68
CA PRO A 644 -15.67 -7.71 1.69
C PRO A 644 -14.84 -8.27 0.53
N ARG A 645 -13.95 -7.44 -0.05
CA ARG A 645 -13.09 -7.85 -1.16
C ARG A 645 -12.15 -9.02 -0.84
N ASN A 646 -11.63 -9.11 0.40
CA ASN A 646 -10.75 -10.21 0.83
C ASN A 646 -11.55 -11.50 1.06
N LEU A 647 -12.78 -11.37 1.53
CA LEU A 647 -13.62 -12.50 1.93
C LEU A 647 -14.47 -13.07 0.78
N ILE A 648 -14.64 -12.32 -0.34
CA ILE A 648 -15.54 -12.68 -1.43
C ILE A 648 -14.82 -12.70 -2.80
N ASN A 649 -13.95 -11.72 -3.09
CA ASN A 649 -13.42 -11.46 -4.44
C ASN A 649 -11.93 -11.81 -4.59
N ARG A 650 -11.33 -12.44 -3.58
CA ARG A 650 -9.90 -12.83 -3.59
C ARG A 650 -9.72 -14.27 -3.17
N ILE A 651 -8.64 -14.87 -3.66
CA ILE A 651 -8.13 -16.12 -3.11
C ILE A 651 -7.17 -15.77 -1.97
N GLU A 652 -7.65 -15.93 -0.75
CA GLU A 652 -6.92 -15.71 0.50
C GLU A 652 -6.86 -17.01 1.29
N VAL A 653 -5.85 -17.15 2.12
CA VAL A 653 -5.67 -18.31 2.99
C VAL A 653 -5.28 -17.88 4.39
N LEU A 654 -5.97 -18.45 5.40
CA LEU A 654 -5.54 -18.47 6.78
C LEU A 654 -5.31 -19.92 7.18
N THR A 655 -4.14 -20.22 7.74
CA THR A 655 -3.75 -21.57 8.19
C THR A 655 -3.84 -21.66 9.71
N PRO A 656 -4.34 -22.78 10.28
CA PRO A 656 -4.20 -23.00 11.72
C PRO A 656 -2.72 -23.21 12.07
N VAL A 657 -2.36 -22.82 13.29
CA VAL A 657 -1.02 -22.97 13.86
C VAL A 657 -1.06 -23.96 15.00
N TYR A 658 -0.26 -25.01 14.92
CA TYR A 658 -0.20 -26.08 15.90
C TYR A 658 1.11 -26.10 16.69
N ASP A 659 2.18 -25.51 16.14
CA ASP A 659 3.47 -25.42 16.81
C ASP A 659 3.42 -24.42 17.97
N ASP A 660 3.83 -24.87 19.17
CA ASP A 660 3.70 -24.11 20.38
C ASP A 660 4.68 -22.93 20.47
N ASP A 661 5.84 -23.00 19.83
CA ASP A 661 6.77 -21.88 19.79
C ASP A 661 6.20 -20.78 18.90
N LEU A 662 5.63 -21.13 17.73
CA LEU A 662 4.97 -20.16 16.86
C LEU A 662 3.71 -19.58 17.53
N LYS A 663 2.90 -20.37 18.25
CA LYS A 663 1.74 -19.84 19.00
C LYS A 663 2.16 -18.76 20.00
N LYS A 664 3.19 -19.04 20.80
CA LYS A 664 3.74 -18.08 21.77
C LYS A 664 4.25 -16.81 21.09
N ASP A 665 4.88 -16.95 19.94
CA ASP A 665 5.42 -15.82 19.18
C ASP A 665 4.32 -14.94 18.58
N LEU A 666 3.25 -15.57 18.05
CA LEU A 666 2.08 -14.86 17.54
C LEU A 666 1.36 -14.08 18.65
N GLU A 667 1.15 -14.72 19.79
CA GLU A 667 0.52 -14.09 20.96
C GLU A 667 1.34 -12.90 21.47
N ARG A 668 2.66 -13.10 21.65
CA ARG A 668 3.60 -12.03 22.02
C ARG A 668 3.51 -10.85 21.07
N THR A 669 3.45 -11.10 19.75
CA THR A 669 3.35 -10.04 18.75
C THR A 669 2.08 -9.20 18.91
N VAL A 670 0.94 -9.83 19.19
CA VAL A 670 -0.31 -9.10 19.45
C VAL A 670 -0.25 -8.35 20.76
N ASP A 671 0.18 -9.02 21.83
CA ASP A 671 0.24 -8.45 23.19
C ASP A 671 1.19 -7.25 23.28
N TYR A 672 2.36 -7.32 22.65
CA TYR A 672 3.30 -6.21 22.62
C TYR A 672 2.72 -5.02 21.84
N GLY A 673 2.05 -5.26 20.71
CA GLY A 673 1.36 -4.20 19.98
C GLY A 673 0.23 -3.54 20.80
N MET A 674 -0.52 -4.33 21.58
CA MET A 674 -1.56 -3.79 22.47
C MET A 674 -0.98 -3.06 23.69
N LYS A 675 0.18 -3.48 24.19
CA LYS A 675 0.91 -2.82 25.27
C LYS A 675 1.68 -1.58 24.84
N ASP A 676 1.91 -1.39 23.54
CA ASP A 676 2.69 -0.27 23.01
C ASP A 676 2.09 1.07 23.44
N THR A 677 2.93 1.91 24.06
CA THR A 677 2.61 3.24 24.58
C THR A 677 3.42 4.34 23.90
N THR A 678 4.28 3.97 22.96
CA THR A 678 5.16 4.90 22.22
C THR A 678 4.62 5.19 20.83
N ASN A 679 4.26 4.15 20.09
CA ASN A 679 3.90 4.23 18.65
C ASN A 679 2.49 3.71 18.35
N ALA A 680 1.80 3.08 19.33
CA ALA A 680 0.41 2.68 19.18
C ALA A 680 -0.55 3.81 19.56
N ARG A 681 -1.57 3.98 18.75
CA ARG A 681 -2.66 4.94 18.97
C ARG A 681 -3.98 4.24 19.13
N VAL A 682 -4.79 4.73 20.05
CA VAL A 682 -6.15 4.22 20.28
C VAL A 682 -7.02 4.51 19.08
N ILE A 683 -7.74 3.50 18.63
CA ILE A 683 -8.78 3.63 17.61
C ILE A 683 -10.11 3.76 18.35
N ASP A 684 -10.74 4.92 18.23
CA ASP A 684 -11.95 5.30 18.99
C ASP A 684 -13.17 5.59 18.09
N GLY A 685 -13.02 5.40 16.78
CA GLY A 685 -14.05 5.73 15.80
C GLY A 685 -14.29 7.23 15.59
N LYS A 686 -13.57 8.11 16.30
CA LYS A 686 -13.64 9.57 16.22
C LYS A 686 -12.40 10.18 15.58
N GLY A 687 -11.35 9.37 15.37
CA GLY A 687 -10.08 9.80 14.82
C GLY A 687 -9.25 10.67 15.76
N THR A 688 -9.38 10.50 17.10
CA THR A 688 -8.55 11.26 18.06
C THR A 688 -7.11 10.78 18.05
N ASN A 689 -6.87 9.50 17.69
CA ASN A 689 -5.56 8.89 17.53
C ASN A 689 -4.62 9.15 18.74
N LYS A 690 -5.15 9.06 19.95
CA LYS A 690 -4.39 9.31 21.18
C LYS A 690 -3.43 8.16 21.50
N ILE A 691 -2.24 8.50 21.99
CA ILE A 691 -1.33 7.57 22.67
C ILE A 691 -1.78 7.46 24.11
N THR A 692 -1.74 6.26 24.70
CA THR A 692 -2.16 5.99 26.08
C THR A 692 -1.12 5.15 26.79
N GLY A 693 -0.88 5.45 28.06
CA GLY A 693 0.08 4.80 28.96
C GLY A 693 1.20 5.74 29.36
N ASP A 694 1.71 5.56 30.58
CA ASP A 694 2.68 6.47 31.19
C ASP A 694 4.14 5.96 31.04
N GLU A 695 4.33 4.63 30.99
CA GLU A 695 5.65 4.05 30.82
C GLU A 695 5.94 3.77 29.33
N PRO A 696 7.09 4.19 28.80
CA PRO A 696 7.41 3.99 27.39
C PRO A 696 7.66 2.51 27.08
N PHE A 697 6.85 1.95 26.19
CA PHE A 697 6.98 0.60 25.66
C PHE A 697 6.82 0.63 24.15
N ARG A 698 7.89 0.32 23.41
CA ARG A 698 7.91 0.30 21.94
C ARG A 698 7.91 -1.14 21.44
N SER A 699 6.79 -1.61 20.93
CA SER A 699 6.54 -3.02 20.59
C SER A 699 7.57 -3.61 19.61
N GLN A 700 7.96 -2.88 18.56
CA GLN A 700 8.92 -3.37 17.57
C GLN A 700 10.32 -3.53 18.15
N GLU A 701 10.74 -2.63 19.02
CA GLU A 701 12.03 -2.70 19.69
C GLU A 701 12.08 -3.86 20.69
N GLU A 702 11.04 -4.04 21.46
CA GLU A 702 10.96 -5.13 22.44
C GLU A 702 10.89 -6.50 21.74
N LEU A 703 10.18 -6.63 20.62
CA LEU A 703 10.20 -7.85 19.81
C LEU A 703 11.60 -8.15 19.28
N TYR A 704 12.32 -7.14 18.79
CA TYR A 704 13.70 -7.34 18.32
C TYR A 704 14.63 -7.80 19.45
N LYS A 705 14.52 -7.17 20.63
CA LYS A 705 15.29 -7.58 21.83
C LYS A 705 15.02 -9.04 22.22
N GLU A 706 13.76 -9.47 22.17
CA GLU A 706 13.41 -10.86 22.47
C GLU A 706 14.02 -11.84 21.45
N TYR A 707 13.97 -11.54 20.16
CA TYR A 707 14.60 -12.38 19.14
C TYR A 707 16.12 -12.40 19.24
N ALA A 708 16.74 -11.31 19.65
CA ALA A 708 18.18 -11.22 19.82
C ALA A 708 18.72 -12.04 21.02
N LYS A 709 17.84 -12.42 21.97
CA LYS A 709 18.20 -13.30 23.11
C LYS A 709 18.14 -14.79 22.77
N GLN A 710 17.41 -15.16 21.70
CA GLN A 710 17.24 -16.53 21.22
C GLN A 710 18.39 -16.98 20.30
#